data_fc556dde56675ecc43ecefdc133a1009
#
_entry.id   fc556dde56675ecc43ecefdc133a1009
#
_cell.length_a   1.000
_cell.length_b   1.000
_cell.length_c   1.000
_cell.angle_alpha   90.00
_cell.angle_beta   90.00
_cell.angle_gamma   90.00
#
_symmetry.space_group_name_H-M   'P 1'
#
loop_
_entity.id
_entity.type
_entity.pdbx_description
1 polymer ?
#
loop_
_entity_poly.entity_id
_entity_poly.type
_entity_poly.pdbx_seq_one_letter_code
_entity_poly.pdbx_strand_id
1 'polypeptide(L)'
;MTRTTITAGLLALLASTNVHAAISPEACDSRSYQAVLQPAAAGFDARAVWLDRRLIAFPGAAADGVFKLYYAPGASIAAPVGGRVAGSMGALTLGVFKGSVPAPLAERFKWLGAGPVLQVDENDVARMGELHRQQLVLVQEDAQGLVRAATRVQVAGALDDLYAAAAGLNKLGVDIAVDGPNKRTSFTVWAPTAQQAAVCIYNTADSAARAAYQMRFDPATGAWSAALPGDLSGKYYKYAVDVPVGGAAGSGGIVRNLVTDPYSVSLSTDSKRSYIARLDSPRLKPAGWDATPAPQTVKNPTDMVVYELHVRDFSINDRSVPERLRGKYGAFTRLESNGMLHLAALAKAGLTDIHLLPVYDIGSVPEVGCAVPKPSGAPDSEAQQALVKKTAETDCFNWGYDPYHYNAPEGSYATDPSDGARRVVEFREMVDSLHKLGLRVGMDVVFNHTFIAGQNEKSVLDRIVPGYYHRLNATGGIERSTCCDNTATENLMMGKLMIDSVALWATQYRIDSFRFDLMGHQPRATMEQLQRSVNAAAGHPVQLIGEGWNFGEVANGARFVQASQLSLNGSGIGTFNDRTRDAVRGGSAGDSGEALFARQGWINGLVYDPNAHAGKHDEIELMRTADMVRAGLAGSIRSYPLQTFDGKTVPLEAIDYGGQPAG
;
A
#
# COMPACT_ATOMS: atom_id res chain seq x y z
N MET A 1 -48.52 18.90 67.59
CA MET A 1 -48.49 19.16 66.12
C MET A 1 -47.05 19.14 65.65
N THR A 2 -46.61 18.00 65.27
CA THR A 2 -45.20 17.76 64.84
C THR A 2 -45.16 17.65 63.29
N ARG A 3 -44.50 18.59 62.65
CA ARG A 3 -44.29 18.56 61.19
C ARG A 3 -43.06 17.72 60.85
N THR A 4 -43.27 16.64 60.14
CA THR A 4 -42.21 15.81 59.57
C THR A 4 -41.82 16.35 58.20
N THR A 5 -40.59 16.81 58.07
CA THR A 5 -40.01 17.27 56.80
C THR A 5 -39.39 16.06 56.09
N ILE A 6 -39.87 15.71 54.90
CA ILE A 6 -39.30 14.70 54.00
C ILE A 6 -38.29 15.40 53.10
N THR A 7 -37.02 15.07 53.30
CA THR A 7 -35.93 15.52 52.42
C THR A 7 -35.78 14.49 51.27
N ALA A 8 -36.18 14.91 50.07
CA ALA A 8 -35.92 14.12 48.86
C ALA A 8 -34.48 14.29 48.42
N GLY A 9 -33.69 13.23 48.57
CA GLY A 9 -32.32 13.21 48.05
C GLY A 9 -32.31 12.99 46.52
N LEU A 10 -31.88 14.00 45.77
CA LEU A 10 -31.58 13.91 44.34
C LEU A 10 -30.25 13.17 44.20
N LEU A 11 -30.29 11.89 43.80
CA LEU A 11 -29.08 11.19 43.29
C LEU A 11 -28.80 11.71 41.88
N ALA A 12 -27.82 12.60 41.75
CA ALA A 12 -27.25 12.97 40.47
C ALA A 12 -26.39 11.81 39.98
N LEU A 13 -26.84 11.08 38.95
CA LEU A 13 -26.00 10.20 38.16
C LEU A 13 -24.96 11.08 37.43
N LEU A 14 -23.76 11.15 37.98
CA LEU A 14 -22.58 11.64 37.26
C LEU A 14 -22.24 10.55 36.22
N ALA A 15 -22.74 10.72 34.99
CA ALA A 15 -22.16 10.07 33.82
C ALA A 15 -20.72 10.61 33.71
N SER A 16 -19.74 9.81 34.10
CA SER A 16 -18.34 10.11 33.86
C SER A 16 -18.08 9.98 32.34
N THR A 17 -18.27 11.10 31.63
CA THR A 17 -17.69 11.27 30.32
C THR A 17 -16.17 11.26 30.52
N ASN A 18 -15.51 10.18 30.09
CA ASN A 18 -14.06 10.16 29.94
C ASN A 18 -13.68 11.23 28.89
N VAL A 19 -13.57 12.48 29.30
CA VAL A 19 -13.00 13.54 28.48
C VAL A 19 -11.50 13.26 28.45
N HIS A 20 -11.04 12.60 27.40
CA HIS A 20 -9.60 12.49 27.13
C HIS A 20 -9.04 13.91 27.10
N ALA A 21 -7.96 14.15 27.85
CA ALA A 21 -7.29 15.45 27.80
C ALA A 21 -6.87 15.76 26.36
N ALA A 22 -7.07 17.01 25.92
CA ALA A 22 -6.69 17.44 24.58
C ALA A 22 -5.20 17.16 24.32
N ILE A 23 -4.88 16.70 23.12
CA ILE A 23 -3.49 16.46 22.71
C ILE A 23 -2.76 17.80 22.70
N SER A 24 -1.69 17.91 23.49
CA SER A 24 -0.94 19.15 23.67
C SER A 24 0.19 19.31 22.64
N PRO A 25 0.72 20.55 22.43
CA PRO A 25 1.90 20.77 21.60
C PRO A 25 3.13 19.96 22.05
N GLU A 26 3.30 19.74 23.37
CA GLU A 26 4.41 18.95 23.91
C GLU A 26 4.33 17.47 23.48
N ALA A 27 3.11 16.94 23.31
CA ALA A 27 2.92 15.60 22.74
C ALA A 27 3.36 15.52 21.28
N CYS A 28 3.26 16.64 20.54
CA CYS A 28 3.74 16.75 19.16
C CYS A 28 5.28 16.79 19.04
N ASP A 29 5.97 17.17 20.11
CA ASP A 29 7.44 17.26 20.19
C ASP A 29 8.08 16.01 20.83
N SER A 30 7.30 14.97 21.09
CA SER A 30 7.81 13.72 21.61
C SER A 30 8.96 13.20 20.72
N ARG A 31 10.07 12.78 21.34
CA ARG A 31 11.16 12.09 20.66
C ARG A 31 10.78 10.68 20.23
N SER A 32 9.78 10.11 20.92
CA SER A 32 9.22 8.82 20.54
C SER A 32 8.10 9.02 19.52
N TYR A 33 8.11 8.24 18.47
CA TYR A 33 7.05 8.20 17.46
C TYR A 33 5.74 7.63 18.03
N GLN A 34 5.79 7.01 19.22
CA GLN A 34 4.67 6.34 19.88
C GLN A 34 4.73 6.53 21.40
N ALA A 35 3.58 6.64 22.03
CA ALA A 35 3.41 6.60 23.49
C ALA A 35 2.29 5.62 23.86
N VAL A 36 2.57 4.65 24.72
CA VAL A 36 1.55 3.75 25.28
C VAL A 36 0.82 4.50 26.38
N LEU A 37 -0.45 4.88 26.12
CA LEU A 37 -1.30 5.58 27.07
C LEU A 37 -1.86 4.62 28.12
N GLN A 38 -2.22 3.41 27.68
CA GLN A 38 -2.70 2.35 28.55
C GLN A 38 -2.25 1.00 27.96
N PRO A 39 -1.41 0.25 28.65
CA PRO A 39 -0.98 -1.07 28.20
C PRO A 39 -2.15 -2.07 28.21
N ALA A 40 -2.11 -3.05 27.30
CA ALA A 40 -3.12 -4.10 27.26
C ALA A 40 -3.00 -5.04 28.45
N ALA A 41 -4.13 -5.34 29.09
CA ALA A 41 -4.20 -6.27 30.23
C ALA A 41 -3.96 -7.74 29.79
N ALA A 42 -4.32 -8.09 28.55
CA ALA A 42 -4.12 -9.40 27.95
C ALA A 42 -3.92 -9.32 26.44
N GLY A 43 -3.26 -10.34 25.88
CA GLY A 43 -3.13 -10.51 24.42
C GLY A 43 -4.19 -11.48 23.88
N PHE A 44 -4.60 -11.26 22.65
CA PHE A 44 -5.55 -12.10 21.92
C PHE A 44 -5.10 -12.24 20.47
N ASP A 45 -5.32 -13.42 19.88
CA ASP A 45 -5.29 -13.56 18.41
C ASP A 45 -6.49 -12.80 17.76
N ALA A 46 -6.61 -12.84 16.43
CA ALA A 46 -7.74 -12.23 15.73
C ALA A 46 -8.31 -13.22 14.70
N ARG A 47 -8.85 -14.34 15.17
CA ARG A 47 -9.43 -15.39 14.33
C ARG A 47 -10.84 -15.05 13.85
N ALA A 48 -11.60 -14.29 14.63
CA ALA A 48 -12.91 -13.84 14.20
C ALA A 48 -12.80 -12.69 13.18
N VAL A 49 -13.77 -12.60 12.28
CA VAL A 49 -13.78 -11.63 11.17
C VAL A 49 -15.14 -10.98 11.05
N TRP A 50 -15.22 -9.67 11.11
CA TRP A 50 -16.41 -8.93 10.71
C TRP A 50 -16.64 -9.10 9.20
N LEU A 51 -17.81 -9.63 8.82
CA LEU A 51 -18.23 -9.71 7.43
C LEU A 51 -18.85 -8.38 6.95
N ASP A 52 -19.67 -7.77 7.82
CA ASP A 52 -20.25 -6.44 7.71
C ASP A 52 -20.48 -5.87 9.12
N ARG A 53 -21.21 -4.76 9.28
CA ARG A 53 -21.53 -4.15 10.60
C ARG A 53 -22.37 -5.02 11.54
N ARG A 54 -22.92 -6.14 11.05
CA ARG A 54 -23.87 -7.00 11.79
C ARG A 54 -23.39 -8.43 11.96
N LEU A 55 -22.59 -8.95 11.04
CA LEU A 55 -22.23 -10.36 10.97
C LEU A 55 -20.73 -10.55 11.31
N ILE A 56 -20.45 -11.54 12.15
CA ILE A 56 -19.09 -11.95 12.52
C ILE A 56 -18.93 -13.44 12.21
N ALA A 57 -17.99 -13.82 11.37
CA ALA A 57 -17.56 -15.21 11.27
C ALA A 57 -16.57 -15.55 12.40
N PHE A 58 -16.73 -16.72 13.02
CA PHE A 58 -15.80 -17.22 14.03
C PHE A 58 -15.26 -18.61 13.64
N PRO A 59 -14.29 -18.68 12.73
CA PRO A 59 -13.73 -19.95 12.26
C PRO A 59 -13.14 -20.79 13.41
N GLY A 60 -13.41 -22.10 13.35
CA GLY A 60 -12.89 -23.08 14.33
C GLY A 60 -13.58 -23.06 15.69
N ALA A 61 -14.55 -22.17 15.94
CA ALA A 61 -15.36 -22.22 17.16
C ALA A 61 -16.49 -23.26 17.01
N ALA A 62 -16.89 -23.89 18.13
CA ALA A 62 -18.10 -24.68 18.19
C ALA A 62 -19.34 -23.75 18.16
N ALA A 63 -20.48 -24.23 17.64
CA ALA A 63 -21.68 -23.42 17.54
C ALA A 63 -22.51 -23.34 18.85
N ASP A 64 -22.10 -24.08 19.89
CA ASP A 64 -22.74 -24.11 21.20
C ASP A 64 -22.15 -23.09 22.17
N GLY A 65 -22.82 -22.81 23.27
CA GLY A 65 -22.43 -21.82 24.28
C GLY A 65 -23.04 -20.44 24.04
N VAL A 66 -22.56 -19.47 24.81
CA VAL A 66 -23.01 -18.08 24.74
C VAL A 66 -21.90 -17.24 24.14
N PHE A 67 -22.22 -16.50 23.08
CA PHE A 67 -21.27 -15.59 22.43
C PHE A 67 -21.52 -14.16 22.89
N LYS A 68 -20.45 -13.49 23.32
CA LYS A 68 -20.49 -12.10 23.76
C LYS A 68 -19.37 -11.31 23.17
N LEU A 69 -19.67 -10.11 22.68
CA LEU A 69 -18.70 -9.11 22.27
C LEU A 69 -18.48 -8.14 23.43
N TYR A 70 -17.41 -8.34 24.16
CA TYR A 70 -17.01 -7.46 25.27
C TYR A 70 -16.31 -6.22 24.75
N TYR A 71 -16.58 -5.07 25.39
CA TYR A 71 -15.98 -3.80 25.04
C TYR A 71 -15.46 -3.02 26.24
N ALA A 72 -14.40 -2.27 26.03
CA ALA A 72 -13.84 -1.33 27.00
C ALA A 72 -13.20 -0.13 26.30
N PRO A 73 -13.36 1.11 26.80
CA PRO A 73 -12.69 2.29 26.25
C PRO A 73 -11.18 2.25 26.40
N GLY A 74 -10.70 1.53 27.44
CA GLY A 74 -9.29 1.21 27.63
C GLY A 74 -8.95 -0.20 27.13
N ALA A 75 -7.68 -0.59 27.30
CA ALA A 75 -7.20 -1.93 26.91
C ALA A 75 -7.23 -2.92 28.10
N SER A 76 -8.31 -2.87 28.89
CA SER A 76 -8.40 -3.54 30.21
C SER A 76 -8.99 -4.93 30.19
N ILE A 77 -9.52 -5.43 29.07
CA ILE A 77 -10.20 -6.73 29.00
C ILE A 77 -9.18 -7.86 29.15
N ALA A 78 -9.47 -8.76 30.10
CA ALA A 78 -8.81 -10.04 30.26
C ALA A 78 -9.86 -11.17 30.23
N ALA A 79 -9.62 -12.21 29.44
CA ALA A 79 -10.54 -13.33 29.24
C ALA A 79 -9.77 -14.67 29.24
N PRO A 80 -9.22 -15.10 30.41
CA PRO A 80 -8.48 -16.36 30.51
C PRO A 80 -9.42 -17.56 30.33
N VAL A 81 -9.02 -18.54 29.52
CA VAL A 81 -9.77 -19.78 29.33
C VAL A 81 -9.98 -20.49 30.68
N GLY A 82 -11.22 -20.93 30.95
CA GLY A 82 -11.66 -21.48 32.21
C GLY A 82 -11.95 -20.46 33.32
N GLY A 83 -11.66 -19.18 33.08
CA GLY A 83 -11.97 -18.07 33.99
C GLY A 83 -13.18 -17.25 33.55
N ARG A 84 -13.43 -16.13 34.24
CA ARG A 84 -14.42 -15.14 33.86
C ARG A 84 -13.77 -13.94 33.19
N VAL A 85 -14.51 -13.27 32.31
CA VAL A 85 -14.05 -12.01 31.71
C VAL A 85 -13.97 -10.92 32.80
N ALA A 86 -12.88 -10.18 32.80
CA ALA A 86 -12.63 -9.05 33.69
C ALA A 86 -12.22 -7.81 32.88
N GLY A 87 -12.37 -6.61 33.49
CA GLY A 87 -11.92 -5.35 32.91
C GLY A 87 -12.77 -4.80 31.76
N SER A 88 -13.90 -5.43 31.42
CA SER A 88 -14.85 -4.91 30.44
C SER A 88 -15.77 -3.86 31.06
N MET A 89 -16.19 -2.89 30.25
CA MET A 89 -17.25 -1.92 30.61
C MET A 89 -18.65 -2.50 30.34
N GLY A 90 -18.75 -3.43 29.40
CA GLY A 90 -19.99 -4.09 29.04
C GLY A 90 -19.78 -5.16 27.97
N ALA A 91 -20.87 -5.79 27.58
CA ALA A 91 -20.89 -6.79 26.52
C ALA A 91 -22.19 -6.77 25.73
N LEU A 92 -22.12 -7.12 24.45
CA LEU A 92 -23.27 -7.42 23.61
C LEU A 92 -23.40 -8.94 23.51
N THR A 93 -24.60 -9.47 23.73
CA THR A 93 -24.88 -10.89 23.47
C THR A 93 -25.16 -11.07 21.99
N LEU A 94 -24.44 -12.00 21.36
CA LEU A 94 -24.57 -12.28 19.93
C LEU A 94 -25.39 -13.56 19.71
N GLY A 95 -26.31 -13.53 18.76
CA GLY A 95 -27.03 -14.71 18.30
C GLY A 95 -26.24 -15.48 17.25
N VAL A 96 -26.41 -16.80 17.19
CA VAL A 96 -25.94 -17.58 16.03
C VAL A 96 -26.85 -17.28 14.85
N PHE A 97 -26.29 -16.77 13.75
CA PHE A 97 -27.03 -16.47 12.54
C PHE A 97 -27.49 -17.75 11.85
N LYS A 98 -28.81 -17.88 11.65
CA LYS A 98 -29.42 -19.07 11.06
C LYS A 98 -29.71 -18.95 9.57
N GLY A 99 -29.51 -17.77 8.99
CA GLY A 99 -29.69 -17.49 7.57
C GLY A 99 -28.52 -17.88 6.70
N SER A 100 -28.60 -17.64 5.40
CA SER A 100 -27.49 -17.72 4.47
C SER A 100 -26.75 -16.39 4.46
N VAL A 101 -25.42 -16.42 4.56
CA VAL A 101 -24.59 -15.22 4.37
C VAL A 101 -24.85 -14.64 2.97
N PRO A 102 -25.11 -13.34 2.82
CA PRO A 102 -25.33 -12.72 1.52
C PRO A 102 -24.20 -13.05 0.52
N ALA A 103 -24.56 -13.39 -0.72
CA ALA A 103 -23.61 -13.88 -1.71
C ALA A 103 -22.37 -12.98 -1.91
N PRO A 104 -22.46 -11.63 -1.93
CA PRO A 104 -21.28 -10.78 -2.03
C PRO A 104 -20.33 -10.92 -0.82
N LEU A 105 -20.88 -11.10 0.39
CA LEU A 105 -20.06 -11.32 1.59
C LEU A 105 -19.45 -12.72 1.60
N ALA A 106 -20.22 -13.73 1.20
CA ALA A 106 -19.72 -15.10 1.08
C ALA A 106 -18.56 -15.18 0.07
N GLU A 107 -18.65 -14.48 -1.06
CA GLU A 107 -17.56 -14.41 -2.05
C GLU A 107 -16.34 -13.65 -1.50
N ARG A 108 -16.55 -12.50 -0.85
CA ARG A 108 -15.46 -11.70 -0.27
C ARG A 108 -14.66 -12.46 0.79
N PHE A 109 -15.36 -13.27 1.59
CA PHE A 109 -14.78 -13.98 2.73
C PHE A 109 -14.70 -15.50 2.54
N LYS A 110 -14.72 -15.98 1.30
CA LYS A 110 -14.66 -17.42 0.94
C LYS A 110 -13.41 -18.16 1.43
N TRP A 111 -12.37 -17.41 1.80
CA TRP A 111 -11.12 -17.93 2.33
C TRP A 111 -11.20 -18.32 3.81
N LEU A 112 -12.28 -17.95 4.50
CA LEU A 112 -12.47 -18.29 5.91
C LEU A 112 -12.80 -19.78 6.07
N GLY A 113 -12.20 -20.37 7.09
CA GLY A 113 -12.54 -21.74 7.50
C GLY A 113 -13.95 -21.86 8.08
N ALA A 114 -14.42 -23.08 8.26
CA ALA A 114 -15.74 -23.39 8.83
C ALA A 114 -15.86 -22.91 10.29
N GLY A 115 -17.04 -22.44 10.66
CA GLY A 115 -17.38 -21.98 12.01
C GLY A 115 -18.75 -21.28 12.04
N PRO A 116 -19.26 -20.94 13.22
CA PRO A 116 -20.50 -20.19 13.32
C PRO A 116 -20.36 -18.76 12.77
N VAL A 117 -21.42 -18.29 12.15
CA VAL A 117 -21.61 -16.86 11.88
C VAL A 117 -22.50 -16.30 13.00
N LEU A 118 -22.04 -15.26 13.64
CA LEU A 118 -22.72 -14.59 14.75
C LEU A 118 -23.35 -13.30 14.26
N GLN A 119 -24.45 -12.90 14.88
CA GLN A 119 -25.20 -11.71 14.52
C GLN A 119 -25.34 -10.77 15.73
N VAL A 120 -25.07 -9.50 15.51
CA VAL A 120 -25.37 -8.40 16.42
C VAL A 120 -26.87 -8.15 16.43
N ASP A 121 -27.47 -7.93 17.62
CA ASP A 121 -28.88 -7.55 17.74
C ASP A 121 -29.16 -6.21 17.04
N GLU A 122 -30.32 -6.08 16.39
CA GLU A 122 -30.70 -4.88 15.61
C GLU A 122 -30.62 -3.59 16.44
N ASN A 123 -30.97 -3.67 17.72
CA ASN A 123 -30.94 -2.53 18.64
C ASN A 123 -29.51 -2.04 18.95
N ASP A 124 -28.50 -2.89 18.78
CA ASP A 124 -27.09 -2.57 19.04
C ASP A 124 -26.32 -2.12 17.79
N VAL A 125 -26.85 -2.34 16.58
CA VAL A 125 -26.19 -1.99 15.32
C VAL A 125 -25.79 -0.52 15.25
N ALA A 126 -26.65 0.39 15.74
CA ALA A 126 -26.36 1.83 15.76
C ALA A 126 -25.14 2.22 16.60
N ARG A 127 -24.72 1.36 17.54
CA ARG A 127 -23.57 1.57 18.43
C ARG A 127 -22.24 1.11 17.82
N MET A 128 -22.27 0.36 16.72
CA MET A 128 -21.07 -0.29 16.17
C MET A 128 -19.97 0.74 15.84
N GLY A 129 -20.32 1.90 15.25
CA GLY A 129 -19.34 2.94 14.94
C GLY A 129 -18.63 3.48 16.19
N GLU A 130 -19.30 3.56 17.34
CA GLU A 130 -18.69 3.95 18.61
C GLU A 130 -17.82 2.81 19.18
N LEU A 131 -18.32 1.59 19.14
CA LEU A 131 -17.66 0.44 19.74
C LEU A 131 -16.36 0.09 19.00
N HIS A 132 -16.27 0.31 17.69
CA HIS A 132 -15.03 0.09 16.93
C HIS A 132 -13.89 1.06 17.30
N ARG A 133 -14.15 2.09 18.08
CA ARG A 133 -13.12 2.96 18.69
C ARG A 133 -12.66 2.49 20.07
N GLN A 134 -13.14 1.33 20.52
CA GLN A 134 -12.81 0.73 21.81
C GLN A 134 -12.09 -0.61 21.62
N GLN A 135 -11.52 -1.15 22.69
CA GLN A 135 -11.09 -2.54 22.69
C GLN A 135 -12.31 -3.44 22.55
N LEU A 136 -12.30 -4.34 21.57
CA LEU A 136 -13.34 -5.35 21.32
C LEU A 136 -12.74 -6.75 21.44
N VAL A 137 -13.37 -7.60 22.24
CA VAL A 137 -12.98 -9.01 22.41
C VAL A 137 -14.24 -9.88 22.29
N LEU A 138 -14.25 -10.77 21.29
CA LEU A 138 -15.28 -11.78 21.13
C LEU A 138 -14.95 -12.97 22.04
N VAL A 139 -15.91 -13.36 22.87
CA VAL A 139 -15.75 -14.45 23.84
C VAL A 139 -16.88 -15.46 23.64
N GLN A 140 -16.51 -16.74 23.62
CA GLN A 140 -17.43 -17.87 23.76
C GLN A 140 -17.39 -18.35 25.21
N GLU A 141 -18.53 -18.39 25.87
CA GLU A 141 -18.70 -18.82 27.25
C GLU A 141 -19.51 -20.11 27.35
N ASP A 142 -19.28 -20.87 28.43
CA ASP A 142 -20.13 -21.99 28.81
C ASP A 142 -21.40 -21.51 29.56
N ALA A 143 -22.26 -22.46 29.99
CA ALA A 143 -23.48 -22.18 30.74
C ALA A 143 -23.22 -21.54 32.12
N GLN A 144 -21.99 -21.64 32.66
CA GLN A 144 -21.57 -21.06 33.92
C GLN A 144 -20.92 -19.67 33.75
N GLY A 145 -20.79 -19.20 32.51
CA GLY A 145 -20.15 -17.95 32.13
C GLY A 145 -18.62 -18.01 32.23
N LEU A 146 -18.05 -19.19 32.07
CA LEU A 146 -16.60 -19.36 31.97
C LEU A 146 -16.15 -19.33 30.51
N VAL A 147 -15.03 -18.67 30.26
CA VAL A 147 -14.45 -18.48 28.93
C VAL A 147 -14.00 -19.82 28.35
N ARG A 148 -14.55 -20.20 27.19
CA ARG A 148 -14.09 -21.33 26.38
C ARG A 148 -13.07 -20.87 25.32
N ALA A 149 -13.33 -19.70 24.68
CA ALA A 149 -12.46 -19.10 23.71
C ALA A 149 -12.60 -17.58 23.75
N ALA A 150 -11.52 -16.87 23.48
CA ALA A 150 -11.52 -15.43 23.35
C ALA A 150 -10.62 -15.01 22.18
N THR A 151 -11.03 -14.02 21.39
CA THR A 151 -10.29 -13.52 20.23
C THR A 151 -10.67 -12.09 19.94
N ARG A 152 -9.78 -11.32 19.32
CA ARG A 152 -10.14 -10.07 18.66
C ARG A 152 -10.89 -10.36 17.35
N VAL A 153 -11.48 -9.34 16.77
CA VAL A 153 -12.21 -9.45 15.50
C VAL A 153 -11.52 -8.59 14.46
N GLN A 154 -11.16 -9.16 13.32
CA GLN A 154 -10.63 -8.42 12.18
C GLN A 154 -11.69 -7.45 11.67
N VAL A 155 -11.32 -6.19 11.44
CA VAL A 155 -12.29 -5.07 11.35
C VAL A 155 -12.73 -4.68 9.95
N ALA A 156 -12.04 -5.14 8.90
CA ALA A 156 -12.19 -4.57 7.54
C ALA A 156 -13.63 -4.61 7.02
N GLY A 157 -14.35 -5.73 7.16
CA GLY A 157 -15.73 -5.85 6.68
C GLY A 157 -16.69 -4.88 7.37
N ALA A 158 -16.55 -4.70 8.70
CA ALA A 158 -17.40 -3.76 9.43
C ALA A 158 -17.08 -2.30 9.06
N LEU A 159 -15.79 -1.93 8.93
CA LEU A 159 -15.41 -0.55 8.63
C LEU A 159 -15.79 -0.15 7.21
N ASP A 160 -15.68 -1.04 6.23
CA ASP A 160 -16.11 -0.80 4.86
C ASP A 160 -17.63 -0.58 4.76
N ASP A 161 -18.41 -1.32 5.55
CA ASP A 161 -19.87 -1.19 5.57
C ASP A 161 -20.33 0.03 6.39
N LEU A 162 -19.76 0.26 7.58
CA LEU A 162 -20.11 1.40 8.44
C LEU A 162 -19.79 2.73 7.78
N TYR A 163 -18.66 2.79 7.07
CA TYR A 163 -18.09 4.02 6.52
C TYR A 163 -18.00 4.00 4.99
N ALA A 164 -18.91 3.31 4.33
CA ALA A 164 -18.96 3.24 2.86
C ALA A 164 -18.96 4.61 2.19
N ALA A 165 -19.53 5.64 2.84
CA ALA A 165 -19.51 7.02 2.36
C ALA A 165 -18.09 7.63 2.26
N ALA A 166 -17.09 7.03 2.94
CA ALA A 166 -15.70 7.46 2.85
C ALA A 166 -15.11 7.31 1.43
N ALA A 167 -15.64 6.40 0.61
CA ALA A 167 -15.27 6.29 -0.81
C ALA A 167 -15.46 7.60 -1.58
N GLY A 168 -16.42 8.43 -1.19
CA GLY A 168 -16.71 9.73 -1.79
C GLY A 168 -15.85 10.89 -1.27
N LEU A 169 -14.95 10.67 -0.31
CA LEU A 169 -14.04 11.70 0.18
C LEU A 169 -13.00 12.03 -0.90
N ASN A 170 -13.02 13.24 -1.42
CA ASN A 170 -12.11 13.71 -2.47
C ASN A 170 -11.01 14.67 -1.95
N LYS A 171 -10.95 14.91 -0.65
CA LYS A 171 -10.01 15.84 0.02
C LYS A 171 -9.39 15.20 1.26
N LEU A 172 -8.85 13.97 1.11
CA LEU A 172 -7.99 13.37 2.11
C LEU A 172 -6.60 14.02 2.04
N GLY A 173 -5.92 14.09 3.18
CA GLY A 173 -4.67 14.85 3.29
C GLY A 173 -4.90 16.34 3.55
N VAL A 174 -4.15 17.18 2.87
CA VAL A 174 -4.22 18.64 2.99
C VAL A 174 -4.95 19.25 1.80
N ASP A 175 -5.92 20.11 2.08
CA ASP A 175 -6.61 20.94 1.10
C ASP A 175 -6.45 22.43 1.48
N ILE A 176 -5.99 23.26 0.54
CA ILE A 176 -5.73 24.69 0.77
C ILE A 176 -6.64 25.51 -0.12
N ALA A 177 -7.67 26.10 0.49
CA ALA A 177 -8.53 27.09 -0.18
C ALA A 177 -7.87 28.46 -0.13
N VAL A 178 -7.50 28.98 -1.28
CA VAL A 178 -6.82 30.30 -1.42
C VAL A 178 -7.72 31.36 -2.05
N ASP A 179 -8.86 30.96 -2.61
CA ASP A 179 -9.79 31.84 -3.26
C ASP A 179 -10.74 32.49 -2.25
N GLY A 180 -10.95 33.80 -2.39
CA GLY A 180 -11.80 34.59 -1.51
C GLY A 180 -11.10 35.17 -0.27
N PRO A 181 -11.86 35.89 0.58
CA PRO A 181 -11.31 36.62 1.74
C PRO A 181 -10.85 35.71 2.89
N ASN A 182 -11.33 34.47 2.94
CA ASN A 182 -11.09 33.54 4.05
C ASN A 182 -10.20 32.36 3.61
N LYS A 183 -8.90 32.62 3.40
CA LYS A 183 -7.92 31.55 3.15
C LYS A 183 -7.93 30.54 4.28
N ARG A 184 -7.89 29.26 3.95
CA ARG A 184 -7.97 28.17 4.92
C ARG A 184 -7.16 26.96 4.48
N THR A 185 -6.47 26.33 5.41
CA THR A 185 -5.82 25.03 5.25
C THR A 185 -6.60 23.98 6.03
N SER A 186 -7.12 22.99 5.37
CA SER A 186 -7.88 21.87 5.94
C SER A 186 -7.05 20.60 5.92
N PHE A 187 -7.16 19.81 6.99
CA PHE A 187 -6.52 18.52 7.17
C PHE A 187 -7.59 17.47 7.37
N THR A 188 -7.52 16.37 6.65
CA THR A 188 -8.47 15.26 6.74
C THR A 188 -7.75 13.93 6.71
N VAL A 189 -7.98 13.10 7.72
CA VAL A 189 -7.45 11.73 7.79
C VAL A 189 -8.56 10.74 8.10
N TRP A 190 -8.60 9.62 7.39
CA TRP A 190 -9.52 8.54 7.69
C TRP A 190 -8.95 7.67 8.80
N ALA A 191 -9.58 7.72 9.98
CA ALA A 191 -9.16 7.00 11.18
C ALA A 191 -10.38 6.57 12.02
N PRO A 192 -11.25 5.70 11.50
CA PRO A 192 -12.55 5.39 12.11
C PRO A 192 -12.45 4.70 13.47
N THR A 193 -11.31 4.07 13.77
CA THR A 193 -11.04 3.40 15.04
C THR A 193 -10.35 4.30 16.06
N ALA A 194 -9.98 5.52 15.69
CA ALA A 194 -9.30 6.44 16.60
C ALA A 194 -10.25 6.97 17.67
N GLN A 195 -9.76 7.03 18.90
CA GLN A 195 -10.47 7.66 20.04
C GLN A 195 -10.31 9.16 20.04
N GLN A 196 -9.16 9.65 19.57
CA GLN A 196 -8.83 11.07 19.47
C GLN A 196 -7.84 11.29 18.33
N ALA A 197 -7.92 12.44 17.67
CA ALA A 197 -6.95 12.87 16.67
C ALA A 197 -6.67 14.37 16.79
N ALA A 198 -5.42 14.76 16.55
CA ALA A 198 -5.00 16.16 16.42
C ALA A 198 -4.00 16.30 15.28
N VAL A 199 -3.95 17.49 14.67
CA VAL A 199 -2.90 17.87 13.74
C VAL A 199 -1.86 18.75 14.43
N CYS A 200 -0.62 18.32 14.41
CA CYS A 200 0.55 19.03 14.92
C CYS A 200 1.16 19.86 13.79
N ILE A 201 1.35 21.16 13.98
CA ILE A 201 1.89 22.09 12.98
C ILE A 201 3.30 22.51 13.37
N TYR A 202 4.23 22.47 12.42
CA TYR A 202 5.64 22.87 12.57
C TYR A 202 5.99 23.93 11.53
N ASN A 203 6.80 24.93 11.92
CA ASN A 203 7.20 25.99 11.00
C ASN A 203 8.26 25.55 9.98
N THR A 204 9.18 24.66 10.38
CA THR A 204 10.24 24.10 9.54
C THR A 204 10.33 22.58 9.71
N ALA A 205 11.17 21.95 8.93
CA ALA A 205 11.40 20.49 8.97
C ALA A 205 11.82 19.97 10.35
N ASP A 206 12.49 20.79 11.15
CA ASP A 206 13.15 20.44 12.43
C ASP A 206 12.73 21.30 13.63
N SER A 207 11.91 22.34 13.44
CA SER A 207 11.42 23.19 14.55
C SER A 207 10.58 22.42 15.55
N ALA A 208 10.45 22.95 16.78
CA ALA A 208 9.43 22.50 17.72
C ALA A 208 8.01 22.72 17.14
N ALA A 209 7.04 21.98 17.68
CA ALA A 209 5.64 22.14 17.32
C ALA A 209 5.15 23.55 17.67
N ARG A 210 4.58 24.21 16.69
CA ARG A 210 3.96 25.51 16.89
C ARG A 210 2.64 25.38 17.66
N ALA A 211 1.84 24.37 17.34
CA ALA A 211 0.53 24.13 17.90
C ALA A 211 0.07 22.69 17.61
N ALA A 212 -0.85 22.21 18.45
CA ALA A 212 -1.66 21.03 18.23
C ALA A 212 -3.13 21.45 18.12
N TYR A 213 -3.78 21.08 17.03
CA TYR A 213 -5.19 21.41 16.80
C TYR A 213 -6.01 20.13 16.87
N GLN A 214 -6.99 20.07 17.77
CA GLN A 214 -7.90 18.94 17.86
C GLN A 214 -8.72 18.82 16.58
N MET A 215 -8.89 17.59 16.11
CA MET A 215 -9.68 17.29 14.93
C MET A 215 -11.09 16.86 15.32
N ARG A 216 -12.04 17.09 14.44
CA ARG A 216 -13.45 16.70 14.60
C ARG A 216 -13.71 15.41 13.86
N PHE A 217 -14.33 14.46 14.54
CA PHE A 217 -14.80 13.20 13.95
C PHE A 217 -16.10 13.38 13.15
N ASP A 218 -16.15 12.79 11.97
CA ASP A 218 -17.38 12.65 11.18
C ASP A 218 -17.89 11.21 11.26
N PRO A 219 -19.01 10.95 11.94
CA PRO A 219 -19.54 9.60 12.11
C PRO A 219 -20.07 8.98 10.82
N ALA A 220 -20.32 9.75 9.77
CA ALA A 220 -20.80 9.24 8.50
C ALA A 220 -19.68 8.63 7.65
N THR A 221 -18.48 9.18 7.73
CA THR A 221 -17.32 8.76 6.93
C THR A 221 -16.20 8.11 7.74
N GLY A 222 -16.20 8.26 9.07
CA GLY A 222 -15.09 7.80 9.92
C GLY A 222 -13.83 8.68 9.80
N ALA A 223 -13.92 9.81 9.13
CA ALA A 223 -12.81 10.74 8.96
C ALA A 223 -12.72 11.74 10.12
N TRP A 224 -11.49 12.17 10.41
CA TRP A 224 -11.19 13.28 11.30
C TRP A 224 -10.73 14.48 10.49
N SER A 225 -11.20 15.67 10.83
CA SER A 225 -10.84 16.88 10.10
C SER A 225 -10.59 18.08 11.03
N ALA A 226 -9.69 18.97 10.58
CA ALA A 226 -9.47 20.29 11.18
C ALA A 226 -9.28 21.32 10.07
N ALA A 227 -9.82 22.52 10.26
CA ALA A 227 -9.69 23.63 9.32
C ALA A 227 -9.06 24.83 10.02
N LEU A 228 -7.88 25.24 9.56
CA LEU A 228 -7.08 26.30 10.17
C LEU A 228 -7.12 27.55 9.29
N PRO A 229 -7.17 28.76 9.89
CA PRO A 229 -7.15 29.98 9.12
C PRO A 229 -5.80 30.20 8.43
N GLY A 230 -5.85 30.74 7.23
CA GLY A 230 -4.67 31.10 6.42
C GLY A 230 -4.17 30.00 5.52
N ASP A 231 -3.25 30.38 4.66
CA ASP A 231 -2.45 29.50 3.80
C ASP A 231 -1.20 29.06 4.58
N LEU A 232 -1.13 27.77 4.91
CA LEU A 232 -0.02 27.16 5.64
C LEU A 232 1.01 26.50 4.70
N SER A 233 0.95 26.72 3.39
CA SER A 233 1.94 26.21 2.44
C SER A 233 3.37 26.52 2.90
N GLY A 234 4.25 25.53 2.77
CA GLY A 234 5.64 25.66 3.17
C GLY A 234 5.93 25.25 4.61
N LYS A 235 4.90 24.95 5.41
CA LYS A 235 5.03 24.39 6.75
C LYS A 235 4.96 22.87 6.72
N TYR A 236 5.14 22.26 7.90
CA TYR A 236 5.10 20.82 8.09
C TYR A 236 4.07 20.42 9.12
N TYR A 237 3.61 19.17 9.06
CA TYR A 237 2.66 18.63 10.00
C TYR A 237 2.86 17.13 10.25
N LYS A 238 2.24 16.66 11.34
CA LYS A 238 2.02 15.24 11.65
C LYS A 238 0.63 15.10 12.27
N TYR A 239 0.08 13.91 12.24
CA TYR A 239 -1.08 13.57 13.05
C TYR A 239 -0.64 12.94 14.37
N ALA A 240 -1.30 13.30 15.45
CA ALA A 240 -1.27 12.56 16.71
C ALA A 240 -2.61 11.85 16.85
N VAL A 241 -2.58 10.50 16.90
CA VAL A 241 -3.79 9.65 16.83
C VAL A 241 -3.76 8.64 17.96
N ASP A 242 -4.82 8.61 18.77
CA ASP A 242 -4.98 7.65 19.86
C ASP A 242 -5.84 6.48 19.38
N VAL A 243 -5.24 5.28 19.29
CA VAL A 243 -5.88 4.09 18.72
C VAL A 243 -5.77 2.87 19.63
N PRO A 244 -6.78 1.99 19.66
CA PRO A 244 -6.67 0.68 20.26
C PRO A 244 -5.82 -0.22 19.36
N VAL A 245 -4.70 -0.70 19.89
CA VAL A 245 -3.78 -1.61 19.20
C VAL A 245 -3.87 -2.98 19.85
N GLY A 246 -4.15 -3.99 19.07
CA GLY A 246 -4.07 -5.37 19.50
C GLY A 246 -2.64 -5.90 19.44
N GLY A 247 -2.32 -6.89 20.28
CA GLY A 247 -1.00 -7.52 20.30
C GLY A 247 -0.99 -8.76 21.16
N ALA A 248 0.16 -9.42 21.28
CA ALA A 248 0.41 -10.43 22.29
C ALA A 248 0.38 -9.80 23.69
N ALA A 249 0.31 -10.63 24.74
CA ALA A 249 0.35 -10.13 26.12
C ALA A 249 1.57 -9.23 26.34
N GLY A 250 1.32 -8.03 26.87
CA GLY A 250 2.35 -7.01 27.11
C GLY A 250 2.72 -6.15 25.89
N SER A 251 2.20 -6.44 24.70
CA SER A 251 2.32 -5.58 23.51
C SER A 251 0.93 -5.14 23.05
N GLY A 252 0.77 -3.86 22.73
CA GLY A 252 -0.53 -3.27 22.41
C GLY A 252 -1.15 -2.51 23.58
N GLY A 253 -2.36 -2.00 23.37
CA GLY A 253 -3.04 -1.15 24.35
C GLY A 253 -3.77 0.00 23.69
N ILE A 254 -4.01 1.09 24.41
CA ILE A 254 -4.35 2.39 23.83
C ILE A 254 -3.04 3.14 23.61
N VAL A 255 -2.77 3.47 22.35
CA VAL A 255 -1.49 3.99 21.91
C VAL A 255 -1.69 5.31 21.20
N ARG A 256 -0.90 6.33 21.57
CA ARG A 256 -0.78 7.59 20.81
C ARG A 256 0.34 7.44 19.80
N ASN A 257 0.01 7.53 18.52
CA ASN A 257 0.96 7.55 17.42
C ASN A 257 1.16 8.98 16.91
N LEU A 258 2.43 9.40 16.79
CA LEU A 258 2.81 10.61 16.09
C LEU A 258 3.27 10.23 14.68
N VAL A 259 2.42 10.38 13.69
CA VAL A 259 2.54 9.77 12.37
C VAL A 259 2.37 10.80 11.25
N THR A 260 3.03 10.57 10.12
CA THR A 260 2.83 11.32 8.86
C THR A 260 1.50 10.95 8.19
N ASP A 261 1.09 11.74 7.23
CA ASP A 261 -0.18 11.54 6.53
C ASP A 261 -0.04 10.47 5.43
N PRO A 262 -0.95 9.48 5.32
CA PRO A 262 -1.01 8.56 4.19
C PRO A 262 -1.11 9.25 2.83
N TYR A 263 -1.67 10.44 2.79
CA TYR A 263 -1.83 11.30 1.60
C TYR A 263 -0.76 12.39 1.50
N SER A 264 0.39 12.25 2.18
CA SER A 264 1.50 13.20 2.06
C SER A 264 1.96 13.34 0.62
N VAL A 265 1.91 14.57 0.08
CA VAL A 265 2.37 14.87 -1.29
C VAL A 265 3.82 15.31 -1.35
N SER A 266 4.43 15.54 -0.20
CA SER A 266 5.86 15.76 -0.01
C SER A 266 6.22 15.68 1.48
N LEU A 267 7.51 15.60 1.80
CA LEU A 267 8.03 15.27 3.13
C LEU A 267 9.30 16.07 3.45
N SER A 268 9.68 16.10 4.73
CA SER A 268 11.00 16.51 5.18
C SER A 268 12.00 15.35 5.06
N THR A 269 13.28 15.60 5.29
CA THR A 269 14.33 14.57 5.31
C THR A 269 13.95 13.33 6.11
N ASP A 270 14.24 12.16 5.53
CA ASP A 270 13.91 10.83 6.08
C ASP A 270 12.42 10.69 6.46
N SER A 271 11.56 11.40 5.74
CA SER A 271 10.11 11.34 5.88
C SER A 271 9.56 11.61 7.28
N LYS A 272 10.29 12.42 8.07
CA LYS A 272 9.94 12.71 9.47
C LYS A 272 8.68 13.54 9.63
N ARG A 273 8.32 14.37 8.64
CA ARG A 273 7.14 15.25 8.66
C ARG A 273 6.55 15.39 7.28
N SER A 274 5.24 15.43 7.20
CA SER A 274 4.50 15.77 5.98
C SER A 274 4.64 17.26 5.67
N TYR A 275 4.88 17.60 4.39
CA TYR A 275 4.98 18.99 3.93
C TYR A 275 3.62 19.50 3.45
N ILE A 276 3.27 20.72 3.86
CA ILE A 276 2.02 21.35 3.44
C ILE A 276 2.22 22.00 2.09
N ALA A 277 1.66 21.39 1.05
CA ALA A 277 1.79 21.83 -0.33
C ALA A 277 0.45 21.86 -1.05
N ARG A 278 0.32 22.83 -1.94
CA ARG A 278 -0.72 22.88 -2.98
C ARG A 278 -0.02 22.63 -4.31
N LEU A 279 -0.15 21.42 -4.86
CA LEU A 279 0.59 20.96 -6.04
C LEU A 279 0.30 21.78 -7.31
N ASP A 280 -0.86 22.42 -7.42
CA ASP A 280 -1.21 23.34 -8.50
C ASP A 280 -0.60 24.75 -8.36
N SER A 281 0.05 25.03 -7.21
CA SER A 281 0.71 26.32 -6.98
C SER A 281 1.83 26.58 -7.99
N PRO A 282 1.91 27.80 -8.57
CA PRO A 282 3.01 28.18 -9.45
C PRO A 282 4.42 28.03 -8.82
N ARG A 283 4.51 28.09 -7.48
CA ARG A 283 5.78 27.91 -6.75
C ARG A 283 6.33 26.48 -6.82
N LEU A 284 5.48 25.52 -7.11
CA LEU A 284 5.85 24.10 -7.21
C LEU A 284 5.91 23.63 -8.66
N LYS A 285 5.82 24.54 -9.64
CA LYS A 285 5.89 24.25 -11.07
C LYS A 285 7.19 24.82 -11.66
N PRO A 286 7.93 24.04 -12.45
CA PRO A 286 9.02 24.60 -13.25
C PRO A 286 8.51 25.63 -14.26
N ALA A 287 9.41 26.49 -14.73
CA ALA A 287 9.07 27.46 -15.77
C ALA A 287 8.58 26.75 -17.05
N GLY A 288 7.41 27.16 -17.55
CA GLY A 288 6.80 26.56 -18.75
C GLY A 288 6.01 25.27 -18.50
N TRP A 289 5.95 24.78 -17.26
CA TRP A 289 5.26 23.52 -16.94
C TRP A 289 3.86 23.41 -17.54
N ASP A 290 3.01 24.41 -17.37
CA ASP A 290 1.63 24.37 -17.88
C ASP A 290 1.53 24.52 -19.42
N ALA A 291 2.60 24.94 -20.09
CA ALA A 291 2.66 25.13 -21.53
C ALA A 291 3.27 23.96 -22.31
N THR A 292 4.04 23.09 -21.66
CA THR A 292 4.66 21.93 -22.31
C THR A 292 3.65 20.78 -22.36
N PRO A 293 3.17 20.33 -23.52
CA PRO A 293 2.27 19.19 -23.61
C PRO A 293 3.03 17.87 -23.37
N ALA A 294 2.33 16.88 -22.85
CA ALA A 294 2.86 15.52 -22.85
C ALA A 294 2.98 14.97 -24.28
N PRO A 295 4.01 14.18 -24.62
CA PRO A 295 4.18 13.60 -25.94
C PRO A 295 3.00 12.69 -26.33
N GLN A 296 2.54 12.80 -27.59
CA GLN A 296 1.46 11.97 -28.15
C GLN A 296 2.04 10.91 -29.11
N THR A 297 3.09 10.22 -28.68
CA THR A 297 3.84 9.26 -29.50
C THR A 297 3.20 7.87 -29.57
N VAL A 298 2.32 7.52 -28.61
CA VAL A 298 1.64 6.23 -28.51
C VAL A 298 0.17 6.38 -28.86
N LYS A 299 -0.26 5.74 -29.97
CA LYS A 299 -1.67 5.70 -30.40
C LYS A 299 -2.39 4.48 -29.89
N ASN A 300 -1.72 3.32 -29.90
CA ASN A 300 -2.22 2.06 -29.36
C ASN A 300 -1.26 1.55 -28.28
N PRO A 301 -1.73 0.79 -27.29
CA PRO A 301 -0.84 0.21 -26.25
C PRO A 301 0.33 -0.58 -26.83
N THR A 302 0.14 -1.21 -27.99
CA THR A 302 1.17 -2.00 -28.71
C THR A 302 2.25 -1.14 -29.38
N ASP A 303 2.06 0.17 -29.47
CA ASP A 303 3.06 1.08 -30.04
C ASP A 303 4.13 1.49 -29.01
N MET A 304 3.94 1.11 -27.74
CA MET A 304 4.90 1.41 -26.66
C MET A 304 6.21 0.65 -26.86
N VAL A 305 7.30 1.40 -26.85
CA VAL A 305 8.67 0.89 -26.73
C VAL A 305 9.24 1.47 -25.44
N VAL A 306 9.49 0.63 -24.46
CA VAL A 306 9.81 1.01 -23.09
C VAL A 306 11.28 0.82 -22.79
N TYR A 307 11.90 1.82 -22.17
CA TYR A 307 13.24 1.75 -21.58
C TYR A 307 13.13 1.97 -20.07
N GLU A 308 13.40 0.93 -19.30
CA GLU A 308 13.41 1.01 -17.84
C GLU A 308 14.73 1.60 -17.36
N LEU A 309 14.68 2.54 -16.42
CA LEU A 309 15.86 3.12 -15.80
C LEU A 309 15.68 3.47 -14.33
N HIS A 310 16.79 3.45 -13.60
CA HIS A 310 16.88 3.86 -12.21
C HIS A 310 17.44 5.30 -12.12
N VAL A 311 16.73 6.21 -11.44
CA VAL A 311 17.08 7.65 -11.39
C VAL A 311 18.52 7.89 -10.92
N ARG A 312 18.95 7.21 -9.84
CA ARG A 312 20.31 7.35 -9.33
C ARG A 312 21.34 6.81 -10.32
N ASP A 313 21.14 5.59 -10.80
CA ASP A 313 22.14 4.89 -11.60
C ASP A 313 22.32 5.49 -12.99
N PHE A 314 21.28 6.17 -13.49
CA PHE A 314 21.33 6.87 -14.77
C PHE A 314 22.50 7.86 -14.86
N SER A 315 22.86 8.52 -13.74
CA SER A 315 23.85 9.59 -13.79
C SER A 315 24.91 9.57 -12.70
N ILE A 316 24.85 8.66 -11.72
CA ILE A 316 25.78 8.68 -10.57
C ILE A 316 27.25 8.61 -10.98
N ASN A 317 27.55 7.90 -12.07
CA ASN A 317 28.90 7.76 -12.63
C ASN A 317 29.15 8.64 -13.86
N ASP A 318 28.16 9.42 -14.33
CA ASP A 318 28.31 10.29 -15.50
C ASP A 318 29.04 11.60 -15.15
N ARG A 319 30.29 11.69 -15.57
CA ARG A 319 31.16 12.88 -15.32
C ARG A 319 30.75 14.10 -16.14
N SER A 320 29.94 13.96 -17.16
CA SER A 320 29.38 15.08 -17.91
C SER A 320 28.25 15.79 -17.12
N VAL A 321 27.71 15.16 -16.06
CA VAL A 321 26.77 15.77 -15.13
C VAL A 321 27.52 16.42 -13.97
N PRO A 322 27.21 17.68 -13.58
CA PRO A 322 27.79 18.31 -12.38
C PRO A 322 27.63 17.45 -11.14
N GLU A 323 28.67 17.31 -10.31
CA GLU A 323 28.71 16.38 -9.19
C GLU A 323 27.52 16.47 -8.26
N ARG A 324 27.04 17.67 -7.93
CA ARG A 324 25.88 17.93 -7.07
C ARG A 324 24.55 17.41 -7.64
N LEU A 325 24.49 17.11 -8.94
CA LEU A 325 23.29 16.61 -9.64
C LEU A 325 23.38 15.13 -9.99
N ARG A 326 24.55 14.48 -9.82
CA ARG A 326 24.69 13.05 -10.13
C ARG A 326 23.82 12.21 -9.23
N GLY A 327 23.10 11.29 -9.82
CA GLY A 327 22.15 10.43 -9.11
C GLY A 327 20.87 11.14 -8.63
N LYS A 328 20.57 12.34 -9.15
CA LYS A 328 19.45 13.18 -8.73
C LYS A 328 18.53 13.50 -9.92
N TYR A 329 17.28 13.92 -9.62
CA TYR A 329 16.32 14.39 -10.64
C TYR A 329 16.93 15.48 -11.54
N GLY A 330 17.71 16.38 -10.97
CA GLY A 330 18.35 17.48 -11.69
C GLY A 330 19.38 17.04 -12.75
N ALA A 331 19.82 15.79 -12.77
CA ALA A 331 20.69 15.27 -13.83
C ALA A 331 19.99 15.27 -15.19
N PHE A 332 18.69 14.99 -15.22
CA PHE A 332 17.88 14.96 -16.44
C PHE A 332 17.67 16.33 -17.07
N THR A 333 17.96 17.42 -16.35
CA THR A 333 17.92 18.78 -16.91
C THR A 333 19.20 19.14 -17.69
N ARG A 334 20.20 18.25 -17.72
CA ARG A 334 21.48 18.44 -18.44
C ARG A 334 21.41 17.76 -19.80
N LEU A 335 20.73 18.40 -20.75
CA LEU A 335 20.43 17.83 -22.07
C LEU A 335 21.68 17.45 -22.86
N GLU A 336 22.82 18.08 -22.56
CA GLU A 336 24.13 17.80 -23.14
C GLU A 336 24.93 16.69 -22.44
N SER A 337 24.38 16.11 -21.35
CA SER A 337 25.05 14.99 -20.66
C SER A 337 25.00 13.72 -21.49
N ASN A 338 25.96 12.80 -21.22
CA ASN A 338 26.04 11.52 -21.95
C ASN A 338 24.73 10.74 -21.87
N GLY A 339 24.12 10.68 -20.68
CA GLY A 339 22.84 9.98 -20.47
C GLY A 339 21.71 10.61 -21.29
N MET A 340 21.55 11.93 -21.26
CA MET A 340 20.47 12.62 -21.99
C MET A 340 20.69 12.59 -23.50
N LEU A 341 21.93 12.66 -23.99
CA LEU A 341 22.24 12.46 -25.41
C LEU A 341 21.90 11.04 -25.85
N HIS A 342 22.16 10.05 -25.02
CA HIS A 342 21.75 8.66 -25.28
C HIS A 342 20.23 8.53 -25.39
N LEU A 343 19.46 9.07 -24.43
CA LEU A 343 18.00 9.04 -24.48
C LEU A 343 17.45 9.77 -25.71
N ALA A 344 18.04 10.90 -26.08
CA ALA A 344 17.66 11.64 -27.31
C ALA A 344 17.91 10.80 -28.58
N ALA A 345 19.02 10.05 -28.63
CA ALA A 345 19.30 9.14 -29.74
C ALA A 345 18.28 7.97 -29.79
N LEU A 346 17.92 7.40 -28.64
CA LEU A 346 16.90 6.34 -28.55
C LEU A 346 15.50 6.85 -28.95
N ALA A 347 15.12 8.05 -28.51
CA ALA A 347 13.87 8.69 -28.92
C ALA A 347 13.80 8.85 -30.45
N LYS A 348 14.90 9.32 -31.06
CA LYS A 348 15.01 9.43 -32.51
C LYS A 348 14.95 8.06 -33.23
N ALA A 349 15.38 7.00 -32.56
CA ALA A 349 15.33 5.63 -33.07
C ALA A 349 13.97 4.95 -32.88
N GLY A 350 13.00 5.59 -32.17
CA GLY A 350 11.65 5.08 -31.99
C GLY A 350 11.29 4.68 -30.55
N LEU A 351 12.14 4.95 -29.57
CA LEU A 351 11.77 4.81 -28.15
C LEU A 351 10.63 5.78 -27.81
N THR A 352 9.59 5.29 -27.14
CA THR A 352 8.41 6.09 -26.79
C THR A 352 8.33 6.43 -25.32
N ASP A 353 8.77 5.54 -24.45
CA ASP A 353 8.53 5.62 -23.00
C ASP A 353 9.80 5.36 -22.18
N ILE A 354 10.02 6.18 -21.18
CA ILE A 354 10.94 5.90 -20.08
C ILE A 354 10.12 5.41 -18.89
N HIS A 355 10.35 4.19 -18.46
CA HIS A 355 9.79 3.67 -17.20
C HIS A 355 10.81 3.82 -16.08
N LEU A 356 10.49 4.70 -15.14
CA LEU A 356 11.29 4.90 -13.93
C LEU A 356 11.03 3.77 -12.94
N LEU A 357 12.08 3.10 -12.44
CA LEU A 357 11.95 2.30 -11.22
C LEU A 357 11.34 3.18 -10.12
N PRO A 358 10.78 2.60 -9.04
CA PRO A 358 10.00 3.36 -8.07
C PRO A 358 10.67 4.67 -7.65
N VAL A 359 9.91 5.76 -7.71
CA VAL A 359 10.37 7.13 -7.43
C VAL A 359 9.50 7.86 -6.40
N TYR A 360 8.54 7.14 -5.80
CA TYR A 360 7.88 7.61 -4.59
C TYR A 360 8.81 7.41 -3.38
N ASP A 361 8.41 7.90 -2.22
CA ASP A 361 9.17 7.87 -0.98
C ASP A 361 9.54 6.43 -0.54
N ILE A 362 10.83 6.15 -0.43
CA ILE A 362 11.43 4.83 -0.18
C ILE A 362 11.84 4.71 1.28
N GLY A 363 11.34 3.68 1.98
CA GLY A 363 11.58 3.49 3.41
C GLY A 363 13.00 3.04 3.79
N SER A 364 13.72 2.40 2.88
CA SER A 364 15.02 1.77 3.14
C SER A 364 16.24 2.64 2.84
N VAL A 365 16.08 3.75 2.10
CA VAL A 365 17.21 4.62 1.72
C VAL A 365 17.31 5.83 2.66
N PRO A 366 18.44 6.04 3.35
CA PRO A 366 18.68 7.30 4.05
C PRO A 366 18.80 8.44 3.03
N GLU A 367 18.00 9.49 3.18
CA GLU A 367 17.99 10.62 2.24
C GLU A 367 19.24 11.51 2.38
N VAL A 368 19.91 11.45 3.54
CA VAL A 368 21.16 12.14 3.84
C VAL A 368 22.12 11.22 4.60
N GLY A 369 23.43 11.39 4.33
CA GLY A 369 24.46 10.66 5.08
C GLY A 369 24.52 9.17 4.80
N CYS A 370 23.93 8.70 3.71
CA CYS A 370 23.98 7.30 3.30
C CYS A 370 25.43 6.85 3.02
N ALA A 371 25.70 5.58 3.28
CA ALA A 371 27.01 4.99 3.05
C ALA A 371 27.25 4.75 1.55
N VAL A 372 28.48 5.03 1.08
CA VAL A 372 28.91 4.64 -0.27
C VAL A 372 29.95 3.52 -0.11
N PRO A 373 29.57 2.25 -0.28
CA PRO A 373 30.49 1.13 -0.11
C PRO A 373 31.59 1.17 -1.16
N LYS A 374 32.84 0.96 -0.72
CA LYS A 374 34.02 0.86 -1.60
C LYS A 374 34.61 -0.52 -1.41
N PRO A 375 34.24 -1.49 -2.24
CA PRO A 375 34.77 -2.84 -2.14
C PRO A 375 36.28 -2.85 -2.43
N SER A 376 37.00 -3.61 -1.63
CA SER A 376 38.44 -3.91 -1.84
C SER A 376 38.56 -5.41 -2.14
N GLY A 377 39.48 -5.78 -2.99
CA GLY A 377 39.73 -7.17 -3.37
C GLY A 377 39.70 -7.36 -4.89
N ALA A 378 39.99 -8.56 -5.34
CA ALA A 378 39.93 -8.89 -6.75
C ALA A 378 38.48 -8.89 -7.27
N PRO A 379 38.23 -8.57 -8.55
CA PRO A 379 36.88 -8.52 -9.14
C PRO A 379 36.09 -9.84 -9.04
N ASP A 380 36.81 -10.96 -8.96
CA ASP A 380 36.27 -12.33 -8.83
C ASP A 380 36.15 -12.81 -7.37
N SER A 381 36.41 -11.95 -6.40
CA SER A 381 36.26 -12.26 -4.97
C SER A 381 34.85 -11.98 -4.45
N GLU A 382 34.47 -12.61 -3.33
CA GLU A 382 33.19 -12.36 -2.63
C GLU A 382 33.17 -11.03 -1.84
N ALA A 383 34.26 -10.24 -1.88
CA ALA A 383 34.41 -9.04 -1.06
C ALA A 383 33.34 -7.98 -1.36
N GLN A 384 32.92 -7.87 -2.63
CA GLN A 384 31.88 -6.94 -3.06
C GLN A 384 30.52 -7.32 -2.47
N GLN A 385 30.10 -8.58 -2.62
CA GLN A 385 28.83 -9.08 -2.11
C GLN A 385 28.76 -8.99 -0.59
N ALA A 386 29.86 -9.34 0.11
CA ALA A 386 29.94 -9.24 1.55
C ALA A 386 29.81 -7.78 2.04
N LEU A 387 30.45 -6.82 1.36
CA LEU A 387 30.36 -5.41 1.71
C LEU A 387 28.96 -4.85 1.44
N VAL A 388 28.36 -5.12 0.28
CA VAL A 388 27.00 -4.70 -0.07
C VAL A 388 26.00 -5.26 0.95
N LYS A 389 26.07 -6.56 1.27
CA LYS A 389 25.21 -7.16 2.30
C LYS A 389 25.35 -6.48 3.66
N LYS A 390 26.57 -6.06 4.03
CA LYS A 390 26.84 -5.37 5.31
C LYS A 390 26.26 -3.96 5.35
N THR A 391 26.17 -3.27 4.21
CA THR A 391 25.78 -1.85 4.13
C THR A 391 24.38 -1.63 3.56
N ALA A 392 23.68 -2.67 3.13
CA ALA A 392 22.38 -2.61 2.43
C ALA A 392 21.30 -1.75 3.14
N GLU A 393 21.30 -1.73 4.48
CA GLU A 393 20.36 -0.94 5.29
C GLU A 393 20.78 0.54 5.44
N THR A 394 21.96 0.92 4.99
CA THR A 394 22.54 2.26 5.22
C THR A 394 23.18 2.88 3.99
N ASP A 395 23.24 2.16 2.88
CA ASP A 395 23.84 2.67 1.66
C ASP A 395 22.86 3.58 0.88
N CYS A 396 23.38 4.18 -0.20
CA CYS A 396 22.63 5.14 -1.01
C CYS A 396 21.85 4.47 -2.15
N PHE A 397 21.71 3.15 -2.14
CA PHE A 397 21.15 2.41 -3.26
C PHE A 397 20.03 1.47 -2.82
N ASN A 398 18.89 1.59 -3.47
CA ASN A 398 17.81 0.59 -3.47
C ASN A 398 17.07 0.71 -4.80
N TRP A 399 16.48 -0.36 -5.29
CA TRP A 399 15.63 -0.32 -6.49
C TRP A 399 14.32 0.44 -6.24
N GLY A 400 13.94 0.64 -4.97
CA GLY A 400 12.77 1.44 -4.58
C GLY A 400 11.51 0.63 -4.29
N TYR A 401 11.58 -0.70 -4.25
CA TYR A 401 10.42 -1.56 -3.94
C TYR A 401 10.10 -1.62 -2.44
N ASP A 402 10.31 -0.51 -1.74
CA ASP A 402 10.09 -0.34 -0.29
C ASP A 402 9.18 0.88 -0.02
N PRO A 403 7.89 0.84 -0.45
CA PRO A 403 7.01 2.00 -0.38
C PRO A 403 6.74 2.46 1.05
N TYR A 404 6.98 3.75 1.32
CA TYR A 404 6.71 4.39 2.60
C TYR A 404 5.55 5.39 2.49
N HIS A 405 5.62 6.33 1.51
CA HIS A 405 4.53 7.25 1.18
C HIS A 405 4.27 7.25 -0.32
N TYR A 406 3.09 6.83 -0.73
CA TYR A 406 2.75 6.60 -2.14
C TYR A 406 2.64 7.86 -3.00
N ASN A 407 2.41 9.05 -2.39
CA ASN A 407 2.09 10.29 -3.12
C ASN A 407 3.24 11.31 -3.12
N ALA A 408 4.35 11.04 -2.47
CA ALA A 408 5.49 11.94 -2.35
C ALA A 408 6.66 11.46 -3.21
N PRO A 409 7.34 12.34 -3.98
CA PRO A 409 8.58 12.01 -4.66
C PRO A 409 9.70 11.64 -3.67
N GLU A 410 10.56 10.70 -4.06
CA GLU A 410 11.71 10.25 -3.27
C GLU A 410 12.68 11.39 -2.95
N GLY A 411 13.03 11.53 -1.67
CA GLY A 411 13.89 12.62 -1.19
C GLY A 411 15.36 12.43 -1.49
N SER A 412 15.86 11.18 -1.52
CA SER A 412 17.25 10.90 -1.84
C SER A 412 17.63 11.31 -3.27
N TYR A 413 16.65 11.44 -4.16
CA TYR A 413 16.85 11.92 -5.53
C TYR A 413 16.75 13.45 -5.66
N ALA A 414 16.31 14.18 -4.63
CA ALA A 414 16.34 15.64 -4.61
C ALA A 414 17.71 16.19 -4.20
N THR A 415 18.03 17.40 -4.62
CA THR A 415 19.29 18.05 -4.23
C THR A 415 19.28 18.52 -2.77
N ASP A 416 18.10 18.77 -2.23
CA ASP A 416 17.88 19.12 -0.82
C ASP A 416 16.60 18.42 -0.30
N PRO A 417 16.73 17.28 0.37
CA PRO A 417 15.58 16.56 0.93
C PRO A 417 14.92 17.25 2.13
N SER A 418 15.59 18.26 2.75
CA SER A 418 15.00 19.01 3.86
C SER A 418 13.95 20.03 3.41
N ASP A 419 14.01 20.47 2.15
CA ASP A 419 13.02 21.34 1.52
C ASP A 419 11.97 20.51 0.78
N GLY A 420 10.78 20.37 1.38
CA GLY A 420 9.67 19.63 0.76
C GLY A 420 9.22 20.17 -0.60
N ALA A 421 9.47 21.44 -0.92
CA ALA A 421 9.19 22.00 -2.24
C ALA A 421 10.18 21.48 -3.30
N ARG A 422 11.42 21.27 -2.90
CA ARG A 422 12.54 20.90 -3.80
C ARG A 422 12.28 19.58 -4.52
N ARG A 423 11.90 18.52 -3.78
CA ARG A 423 11.62 17.20 -4.37
C ARG A 423 10.48 17.24 -5.40
N VAL A 424 9.46 18.07 -5.17
CA VAL A 424 8.35 18.25 -6.10
C VAL A 424 8.78 18.95 -7.39
N VAL A 425 9.50 20.08 -7.25
CA VAL A 425 9.94 20.88 -8.41
C VAL A 425 10.94 20.11 -9.26
N GLU A 426 11.96 19.51 -8.63
CA GLU A 426 13.02 18.78 -9.36
C GLU A 426 12.49 17.52 -10.06
N PHE A 427 11.52 16.81 -9.46
CA PHE A 427 10.83 15.71 -10.13
C PHE A 427 10.10 16.20 -11.39
N ARG A 428 9.37 17.31 -11.30
CA ARG A 428 8.68 17.92 -12.44
C ARG A 428 9.64 18.39 -13.52
N GLU A 429 10.80 18.95 -13.14
CA GLU A 429 11.86 19.34 -14.08
C GLU A 429 12.41 18.12 -14.85
N MET A 430 12.56 16.98 -14.19
CA MET A 430 12.95 15.72 -14.83
C MET A 430 11.90 15.29 -15.87
N VAL A 431 10.64 15.22 -15.48
CA VAL A 431 9.53 14.83 -16.39
C VAL A 431 9.44 15.78 -17.58
N ASP A 432 9.50 17.11 -17.35
CA ASP A 432 9.47 18.12 -18.41
C ASP A 432 10.64 17.98 -19.38
N SER A 433 11.83 17.63 -18.88
CA SER A 433 13.03 17.40 -19.70
C SER A 433 12.88 16.17 -20.60
N LEU A 434 12.29 15.07 -20.09
CA LEU A 434 12.01 13.87 -20.87
C LEU A 434 10.92 14.12 -21.92
N HIS A 435 9.84 14.82 -21.56
CA HIS A 435 8.78 15.22 -22.49
C HIS A 435 9.31 16.09 -23.64
N LYS A 436 10.25 16.99 -23.37
CA LYS A 436 10.93 17.81 -24.41
C LYS A 436 11.76 16.99 -25.40
N LEU A 437 12.22 15.81 -25.03
CA LEU A 437 12.83 14.84 -25.94
C LEU A 437 11.83 14.03 -26.76
N GLY A 438 10.53 14.22 -26.52
CA GLY A 438 9.46 13.41 -27.13
C GLY A 438 9.23 12.07 -26.45
N LEU A 439 9.81 11.85 -25.27
CA LEU A 439 9.67 10.62 -24.46
C LEU A 439 8.57 10.80 -23.43
N ARG A 440 7.64 9.87 -23.39
CA ARG A 440 6.65 9.72 -22.31
C ARG A 440 7.34 9.21 -21.06
N VAL A 441 6.75 9.49 -19.90
CA VAL A 441 7.28 9.05 -18.62
C VAL A 441 6.32 8.05 -17.98
N GLY A 442 6.77 6.82 -17.78
CA GLY A 442 6.10 5.79 -17.00
C GLY A 442 6.70 5.69 -15.60
N MET A 443 5.91 5.19 -14.67
CA MET A 443 6.32 5.01 -13.29
C MET A 443 6.02 3.59 -12.81
N ASP A 444 7.03 2.94 -12.23
CA ASP A 444 6.83 1.69 -11.50
C ASP A 444 6.21 1.96 -10.14
N VAL A 445 5.13 1.26 -9.80
CA VAL A 445 4.37 1.45 -8.58
C VAL A 445 4.15 0.14 -7.83
N VAL A 446 4.34 0.18 -6.53
CA VAL A 446 4.24 -0.96 -5.62
C VAL A 446 3.07 -0.73 -4.67
N PHE A 447 1.91 -1.31 -4.98
CA PHE A 447 0.73 -1.26 -4.10
C PHE A 447 0.40 -2.60 -3.47
N ASN A 448 1.18 -3.64 -3.75
CA ASN A 448 0.99 -4.98 -3.21
C ASN A 448 1.50 -5.12 -1.77
N HIS A 449 2.41 -4.25 -1.32
CA HIS A 449 2.93 -4.22 0.04
C HIS A 449 3.34 -2.80 0.47
N THR A 450 3.67 -2.65 1.76
CA THR A 450 4.38 -1.49 2.31
C THR A 450 5.76 -1.90 2.80
N PHE A 451 6.68 -0.94 2.94
CA PHE A 451 8.01 -1.19 3.50
C PHE A 451 7.93 -1.96 4.83
N ILE A 452 7.03 -1.53 5.72
CA ILE A 452 6.78 -2.19 6.99
C ILE A 452 5.39 -1.82 7.51
N ALA A 453 4.76 -2.74 8.24
CA ALA A 453 3.45 -2.56 8.85
C ALA A 453 3.48 -2.56 10.39
N GLY A 454 2.32 -2.64 11.00
CA GLY A 454 2.14 -2.66 12.44
C GLY A 454 2.49 -1.34 13.10
N GLN A 455 3.03 -1.40 14.30
CA GLN A 455 3.38 -0.23 15.11
C GLN A 455 4.86 0.15 15.00
N ASN A 456 5.50 -0.16 13.87
CA ASN A 456 6.87 0.26 13.59
C ASN A 456 6.95 1.76 13.29
N GLU A 457 8.10 2.40 13.55
CA GLU A 457 8.30 3.83 13.31
C GLU A 457 8.03 4.23 11.86
N LYS A 458 8.49 3.42 10.90
CA LYS A 458 8.30 3.63 9.46
C LYS A 458 7.01 3.03 8.89
N SER A 459 6.06 2.60 9.74
CA SER A 459 4.69 2.28 9.33
C SER A 459 3.82 3.54 9.37
N VAL A 460 2.98 3.74 8.37
CA VAL A 460 2.01 4.85 8.33
C VAL A 460 0.59 4.34 8.57
N LEU A 461 0.16 3.39 7.75
CA LEU A 461 -1.24 2.96 7.66
C LEU A 461 -1.75 2.29 8.92
N ASP A 462 -1.01 1.29 9.43
CA ASP A 462 -1.40 0.54 10.64
C ASP A 462 -1.27 1.35 11.94
N ARG A 463 -0.51 2.44 11.92
CA ARG A 463 -0.44 3.36 13.07
C ARG A 463 -1.64 4.29 13.15
N ILE A 464 -2.41 4.41 12.05
CA ILE A 464 -3.64 5.22 11.97
C ILE A 464 -4.88 4.33 12.10
N VAL A 465 -4.95 3.21 11.37
CA VAL A 465 -6.06 2.25 11.43
C VAL A 465 -5.51 0.83 11.56
N PRO A 466 -5.17 0.40 12.78
CA PRO A 466 -4.56 -0.91 13.02
C PRO A 466 -5.38 -2.07 12.45
N GLY A 467 -4.75 -2.92 11.63
CA GLY A 467 -5.34 -4.15 11.09
C GLY A 467 -6.37 -3.95 9.98
N TYR A 468 -6.35 -2.81 9.27
CA TYR A 468 -7.29 -2.54 8.18
C TYR A 468 -6.63 -2.53 6.79
N TYR A 469 -5.52 -1.82 6.64
CA TYR A 469 -4.92 -1.58 5.32
C TYR A 469 -4.09 -2.77 4.80
N HIS A 470 -3.67 -3.65 5.71
CA HIS A 470 -2.88 -4.84 5.37
C HIS A 470 -3.76 -6.10 5.34
N ARG A 471 -3.39 -7.04 4.47
CA ARG A 471 -4.09 -8.31 4.32
C ARG A 471 -3.75 -9.23 5.47
N LEU A 472 -4.77 -9.68 6.18
CA LEU A 472 -4.60 -10.54 7.36
C LEU A 472 -4.89 -12.00 7.02
N ASN A 473 -4.15 -12.89 7.68
CA ASN A 473 -4.39 -14.34 7.64
C ASN A 473 -5.50 -14.76 8.63
N ALA A 474 -5.76 -16.05 8.71
CA ALA A 474 -6.82 -16.61 9.56
C ALA A 474 -6.65 -16.36 11.06
N THR A 475 -5.46 -15.94 11.54
CA THR A 475 -5.18 -15.65 12.95
C THR A 475 -4.97 -14.15 13.22
N GLY A 476 -5.12 -13.32 12.18
CA GLY A 476 -4.93 -11.87 12.26
C GLY A 476 -3.48 -11.41 12.12
N GLY A 477 -2.57 -12.29 11.72
CA GLY A 477 -1.23 -11.92 11.26
C GLY A 477 -1.28 -11.34 9.85
N ILE A 478 -0.31 -10.49 9.50
CA ILE A 478 -0.21 -9.92 8.16
C ILE A 478 0.36 -10.98 7.21
N GLU A 479 -0.26 -11.11 6.03
CA GLU A 479 0.25 -11.94 4.94
C GLU A 479 1.53 -11.34 4.34
N ARG A 480 2.48 -12.22 3.96
CA ARG A 480 3.81 -11.83 3.48
C ARG A 480 4.28 -12.66 2.28
N SER A 481 3.35 -13.06 1.43
CA SER A 481 3.70 -13.90 0.28
C SER A 481 4.48 -13.15 -0.81
N THR A 482 4.49 -11.82 -0.79
CA THR A 482 5.31 -11.00 -1.72
C THR A 482 6.78 -11.02 -1.27
N CYS A 483 7.20 -10.09 -0.49
CA CYS A 483 8.47 -10.07 0.27
C CYS A 483 8.21 -9.54 1.67
N CYS A 484 7.16 -8.77 1.78
CA CYS A 484 6.98 -7.77 2.81
C CYS A 484 5.53 -7.78 3.30
N ASP A 485 5.05 -6.73 3.95
CA ASP A 485 3.72 -6.68 4.56
C ASP A 485 2.64 -6.37 3.51
N ASN A 486 1.90 -7.40 3.07
CA ASN A 486 0.93 -7.31 1.98
C ASN A 486 -0.23 -6.37 2.31
N THR A 487 -0.53 -5.47 1.39
CA THR A 487 -1.70 -4.57 1.48
C THR A 487 -2.98 -5.28 1.04
N ALA A 488 -4.11 -4.82 1.54
CA ALA A 488 -5.44 -5.32 1.23
C ALA A 488 -6.20 -4.33 0.32
N THR A 489 -5.85 -4.25 -0.97
CA THR A 489 -6.51 -3.35 -1.93
C THR A 489 -7.94 -3.78 -2.28
N GLU A 490 -8.38 -4.93 -1.79
CA GLU A 490 -9.78 -5.35 -1.71
C GLU A 490 -10.58 -4.56 -0.66
N ASN A 491 -9.93 -3.94 0.33
CA ASN A 491 -10.59 -3.08 1.31
C ASN A 491 -10.79 -1.68 0.73
N LEU A 492 -11.94 -1.09 1.02
CA LEU A 492 -12.44 0.15 0.40
C LEU A 492 -11.40 1.28 0.41
N MET A 493 -10.81 1.58 1.57
CA MET A 493 -9.92 2.75 1.70
C MET A 493 -8.48 2.45 1.26
N MET A 494 -8.03 1.18 1.23
CA MET A 494 -6.75 0.85 0.61
C MET A 494 -6.84 0.88 -0.92
N GLY A 495 -7.92 0.34 -1.49
CA GLY A 495 -8.21 0.46 -2.92
C GLY A 495 -8.35 1.93 -3.35
N LYS A 496 -9.03 2.75 -2.53
CA LYS A 496 -9.15 4.19 -2.76
C LYS A 496 -7.78 4.89 -2.73
N LEU A 497 -6.93 4.60 -1.75
CA LEU A 497 -5.58 5.19 -1.67
C LEU A 497 -4.77 4.89 -2.93
N MET A 498 -4.81 3.65 -3.42
CA MET A 498 -4.14 3.26 -4.67
C MET A 498 -4.68 4.05 -5.88
N ILE A 499 -6.00 4.15 -6.03
CA ILE A 499 -6.64 4.86 -7.14
C ILE A 499 -6.32 6.35 -7.09
N ASP A 500 -6.46 6.99 -5.94
CA ASP A 500 -6.18 8.41 -5.74
C ASP A 500 -4.71 8.74 -6.00
N SER A 501 -3.79 7.86 -5.57
CA SER A 501 -2.36 8.00 -5.78
C SER A 501 -1.99 7.99 -7.27
N VAL A 502 -2.47 6.99 -8.03
CA VAL A 502 -2.18 6.90 -9.47
C VAL A 502 -2.78 8.10 -10.22
N ALA A 503 -3.99 8.53 -9.86
CA ALA A 503 -4.60 9.73 -10.44
C ALA A 503 -3.79 11.01 -10.11
N LEU A 504 -3.25 11.13 -8.91
CA LEU A 504 -2.37 12.24 -8.52
C LEU A 504 -1.10 12.27 -9.38
N TRP A 505 -0.40 11.14 -9.54
CA TRP A 505 0.79 11.07 -10.37
C TRP A 505 0.51 11.40 -11.84
N ALA A 506 -0.59 10.88 -12.41
CA ALA A 506 -0.97 11.18 -13.78
C ALA A 506 -1.31 12.67 -13.98
N THR A 507 -2.02 13.30 -13.05
CA THR A 507 -2.50 14.67 -13.20
C THR A 507 -1.51 15.73 -12.74
N GLN A 508 -0.84 15.51 -11.60
CA GLN A 508 0.03 16.51 -10.98
C GLN A 508 1.48 16.42 -11.45
N TYR A 509 1.92 15.25 -11.87
CA TYR A 509 3.29 15.01 -12.33
C TYR A 509 3.36 14.60 -13.81
N ARG A 510 2.20 14.47 -14.50
CA ARG A 510 2.09 14.13 -15.94
C ARG A 510 2.77 12.80 -16.26
N ILE A 511 2.56 11.81 -15.38
CA ILE A 511 2.97 10.44 -15.65
C ILE A 511 2.00 9.83 -16.67
N ASP A 512 2.56 9.29 -17.76
CA ASP A 512 1.81 8.86 -18.95
C ASP A 512 1.40 7.39 -18.91
N SER A 513 2.12 6.59 -18.11
CA SER A 513 1.87 5.14 -17.97
C SER A 513 2.33 4.62 -16.61
N PHE A 514 1.81 3.46 -16.20
CA PHE A 514 2.21 2.83 -14.93
C PHE A 514 2.50 1.35 -15.12
N ARG A 515 3.57 0.88 -14.52
CA ARG A 515 3.87 -0.55 -14.33
C ARG A 515 3.57 -0.91 -12.89
N PHE A 516 2.69 -1.90 -12.67
CA PHE A 516 2.34 -2.39 -11.34
C PHE A 516 3.20 -3.59 -10.98
N ASP A 517 4.02 -3.41 -9.95
CA ASP A 517 4.73 -4.49 -9.29
C ASP A 517 3.71 -5.48 -8.70
N LEU A 518 3.92 -6.78 -8.91
CA LEU A 518 3.07 -7.87 -8.43
C LEU A 518 1.56 -7.56 -8.55
N MET A 519 1.14 -7.07 -9.72
CA MET A 519 -0.25 -6.67 -10.00
C MET A 519 -1.26 -7.79 -9.72
N GLY A 520 -0.84 -9.05 -9.82
CA GLY A 520 -1.65 -10.23 -9.48
C GLY A 520 -2.10 -10.28 -8.01
N HIS A 521 -1.54 -9.48 -7.11
CA HIS A 521 -1.99 -9.30 -5.74
C HIS A 521 -3.12 -8.29 -5.58
N GLN A 522 -3.53 -7.62 -6.67
CA GLN A 522 -4.64 -6.69 -6.72
C GLN A 522 -5.91 -7.37 -7.25
N PRO A 523 -7.11 -7.02 -6.77
CA PRO A 523 -8.35 -7.46 -7.41
C PRO A 523 -8.48 -6.89 -8.83
N ARG A 524 -8.91 -7.72 -9.78
CA ARG A 524 -9.22 -7.27 -11.14
C ARG A 524 -10.20 -6.08 -11.15
N ALA A 525 -11.27 -6.17 -10.36
CA ALA A 525 -12.28 -5.12 -10.27
C ALA A 525 -11.70 -3.76 -9.83
N THR A 526 -10.76 -3.78 -8.85
CA THR A 526 -10.08 -2.58 -8.37
C THR A 526 -9.16 -1.99 -9.46
N MET A 527 -8.44 -2.84 -10.20
CA MET A 527 -7.59 -2.39 -11.31
C MET A 527 -8.40 -1.80 -12.48
N GLU A 528 -9.53 -2.40 -12.83
CA GLU A 528 -10.44 -1.84 -13.84
C GLU A 528 -11.08 -0.53 -13.39
N GLN A 529 -11.41 -0.38 -12.10
CA GLN A 529 -11.87 0.89 -11.53
C GLN A 529 -10.76 1.95 -11.59
N LEU A 530 -9.53 1.59 -11.22
CA LEU A 530 -8.35 2.45 -11.31
C LEU A 530 -8.15 2.95 -12.75
N GLN A 531 -8.19 2.05 -13.75
CA GLN A 531 -8.04 2.41 -15.16
C GLN A 531 -9.08 3.45 -15.59
N ARG A 532 -10.36 3.25 -15.23
CA ARG A 532 -11.41 4.22 -15.52
C ARG A 532 -11.18 5.56 -14.83
N SER A 533 -10.80 5.53 -13.56
CA SER A 533 -10.60 6.73 -12.74
C SER A 533 -9.41 7.56 -13.20
N VAL A 534 -8.27 6.91 -13.50
CA VAL A 534 -7.08 7.62 -13.96
C VAL A 534 -7.27 8.23 -15.36
N ASN A 535 -7.93 7.50 -16.28
CA ASN A 535 -8.25 8.03 -17.61
C ASN A 535 -9.18 9.26 -17.52
N ALA A 536 -10.20 9.20 -16.65
CA ALA A 536 -11.11 10.31 -16.42
C ALA A 536 -10.39 11.53 -15.81
N ALA A 537 -9.50 11.31 -14.85
CA ALA A 537 -8.73 12.36 -14.20
C ALA A 537 -7.72 13.02 -15.15
N ALA A 538 -7.01 12.23 -15.95
CA ALA A 538 -6.02 12.70 -16.92
C ALA A 538 -6.67 13.34 -18.17
N GLY A 539 -7.92 12.98 -18.49
CA GLY A 539 -8.60 13.41 -19.72
C GLY A 539 -8.14 12.69 -21.00
N HIS A 540 -7.32 11.66 -20.86
CA HIS A 540 -6.81 10.82 -21.95
C HIS A 540 -6.50 9.39 -21.43
N PRO A 541 -6.33 8.41 -22.33
CA PRO A 541 -5.90 7.07 -21.94
C PRO A 541 -4.51 7.09 -21.30
N VAL A 542 -4.40 6.49 -20.11
CA VAL A 542 -3.14 6.21 -19.38
C VAL A 542 -2.90 4.72 -19.45
N GLN A 543 -1.76 4.29 -19.98
CA GLN A 543 -1.50 2.87 -20.14
C GLN A 543 -1.10 2.22 -18.82
N LEU A 544 -1.74 1.09 -18.51
CA LEU A 544 -1.41 0.25 -17.35
C LEU A 544 -0.83 -1.07 -17.85
N ILE A 545 0.31 -1.45 -17.31
CA ILE A 545 0.92 -2.76 -17.46
C ILE A 545 1.34 -3.28 -16.10
N GLY A 546 1.57 -4.57 -15.93
CA GLY A 546 2.07 -5.07 -14.65
C GLY A 546 2.33 -6.56 -14.60
N GLU A 547 2.80 -7.01 -13.46
CA GLU A 547 3.12 -8.39 -13.18
C GLU A 547 1.88 -9.16 -12.74
N GLY A 548 1.25 -9.85 -13.68
CA GLY A 548 0.02 -10.63 -13.46
C GLY A 548 0.28 -12.04 -12.91
N TRP A 549 1.22 -12.20 -11.97
CA TRP A 549 1.61 -13.50 -11.43
C TRP A 549 0.54 -14.09 -10.51
N ASN A 550 0.33 -15.40 -10.63
CA ASN A 550 -0.65 -16.16 -9.85
C ASN A 550 0.06 -16.95 -8.74
N PHE A 551 0.23 -16.35 -7.57
CA PHE A 551 0.89 -16.98 -6.42
C PHE A 551 0.45 -16.36 -5.09
N GLY A 552 0.93 -16.92 -3.97
CA GLY A 552 0.66 -16.43 -2.62
C GLY A 552 -0.75 -16.74 -2.12
N GLU A 553 -1.21 -16.03 -1.11
CA GLU A 553 -2.51 -16.21 -0.45
C GLU A 553 -3.71 -15.86 -1.34
N VAL A 554 -3.47 -15.19 -2.45
CA VAL A 554 -4.50 -14.81 -3.44
C VAL A 554 -4.56 -15.76 -4.63
N ALA A 555 -3.61 -16.71 -4.73
CA ALA A 555 -3.48 -17.62 -5.86
C ALA A 555 -4.80 -18.33 -6.20
N ASN A 556 -5.02 -18.56 -7.50
CA ASN A 556 -6.21 -19.24 -8.02
C ASN A 556 -7.54 -18.62 -7.58
N GLY A 557 -7.53 -17.32 -7.30
CA GLY A 557 -8.71 -16.62 -6.87
C GLY A 557 -9.16 -16.93 -5.44
N ALA A 558 -8.25 -17.40 -4.56
CA ALA A 558 -8.58 -17.80 -3.19
C ALA A 558 -9.25 -16.69 -2.37
N ARG A 559 -8.89 -15.43 -2.62
CA ARG A 559 -9.49 -14.26 -1.95
C ARG A 559 -10.48 -13.51 -2.83
N PHE A 560 -10.10 -13.29 -4.09
CA PHE A 560 -10.85 -12.52 -5.10
C PHE A 560 -10.34 -12.89 -6.50
N VAL A 561 -11.01 -12.46 -7.54
CA VAL A 561 -10.49 -12.57 -8.92
C VAL A 561 -9.28 -11.63 -9.03
N GLN A 562 -8.08 -12.21 -9.15
CA GLN A 562 -6.82 -11.48 -9.25
C GLN A 562 -6.71 -10.70 -10.56
N ALA A 563 -5.94 -9.60 -10.59
CA ALA A 563 -5.49 -8.97 -11.82
C ALA A 563 -4.31 -9.75 -12.42
N SER A 564 -4.59 -10.99 -12.84
CA SER A 564 -3.60 -11.94 -13.38
C SER A 564 -3.60 -11.97 -14.90
N GLN A 565 -2.58 -12.57 -15.48
CA GLN A 565 -2.45 -12.76 -16.93
C GLN A 565 -3.73 -13.31 -17.57
N LEU A 566 -4.32 -14.36 -16.99
CA LEU A 566 -5.54 -14.98 -17.54
C LEU A 566 -6.80 -14.15 -17.32
N SER A 567 -6.92 -13.51 -16.17
CA SER A 567 -8.16 -12.79 -15.78
C SER A 567 -8.31 -11.44 -16.46
N LEU A 568 -7.19 -10.77 -16.82
CA LEU A 568 -7.21 -9.43 -17.42
C LEU A 568 -7.54 -9.41 -18.91
N ASN A 569 -7.76 -10.56 -19.53
CA ASN A 569 -8.19 -10.61 -20.92
C ASN A 569 -9.41 -9.71 -21.18
N GLY A 570 -9.32 -8.83 -22.19
CA GLY A 570 -10.36 -7.87 -22.56
C GLY A 570 -10.43 -6.60 -21.69
N SER A 571 -9.60 -6.45 -20.65
CA SER A 571 -9.58 -5.23 -19.79
C SER A 571 -8.84 -4.04 -20.41
N GLY A 572 -7.94 -4.27 -21.37
CA GLY A 572 -7.01 -3.27 -21.88
C GLY A 572 -5.78 -3.03 -20.98
N ILE A 573 -5.66 -3.75 -19.87
CA ILE A 573 -4.49 -3.71 -18.98
C ILE A 573 -3.51 -4.79 -19.42
N GLY A 574 -2.25 -4.41 -19.68
CA GLY A 574 -1.21 -5.30 -20.14
C GLY A 574 -0.54 -6.10 -19.02
N THR A 575 0.01 -7.26 -19.36
CA THR A 575 0.82 -8.06 -18.43
C THR A 575 2.14 -8.48 -19.06
N PHE A 576 3.15 -8.68 -18.22
CA PHE A 576 4.40 -9.31 -18.66
C PHE A 576 4.17 -10.79 -19.02
N ASN A 577 5.00 -11.29 -19.96
CA ASN A 577 4.98 -12.67 -20.42
C ASN A 577 6.18 -13.43 -19.87
N ASP A 578 5.94 -14.30 -18.89
CA ASP A 578 6.96 -15.19 -18.33
C ASP A 578 7.27 -16.39 -19.24
N ARG A 579 6.32 -16.82 -20.06
CA ARG A 579 6.42 -18.01 -20.91
C ARG A 579 7.57 -17.92 -21.90
N THR A 580 7.65 -16.78 -22.62
CA THR A 580 8.74 -16.53 -23.56
C THR A 580 10.07 -16.42 -22.84
N ARG A 581 10.12 -15.68 -21.72
CA ARG A 581 11.33 -15.54 -20.92
C ARG A 581 11.86 -16.90 -20.50
N ASP A 582 11.00 -17.74 -19.92
CA ASP A 582 11.39 -19.03 -19.37
C ASP A 582 11.74 -20.02 -20.50
N ALA A 583 11.02 -20.00 -21.62
CA ALA A 583 11.34 -20.80 -22.78
C ALA A 583 12.70 -20.44 -23.44
N VAL A 584 13.01 -19.15 -23.52
CA VAL A 584 14.28 -18.65 -24.09
C VAL A 584 15.45 -18.97 -23.16
N ARG A 585 15.35 -18.56 -21.90
CA ARG A 585 16.43 -18.61 -20.91
C ARG A 585 16.52 -19.97 -20.21
N GLY A 586 15.40 -20.64 -20.00
CA GLY A 586 15.24 -21.78 -19.11
C GLY A 586 14.88 -21.37 -17.69
N GLY A 587 14.38 -22.34 -16.93
CA GLY A 587 14.00 -22.16 -15.55
C GLY A 587 12.81 -21.24 -15.32
N SER A 588 12.72 -20.70 -14.12
CA SER A 588 11.70 -19.73 -13.70
C SER A 588 12.31 -18.60 -12.87
N ALA A 589 11.54 -17.54 -12.61
CA ALA A 589 12.01 -16.44 -11.77
C ALA A 589 12.27 -16.85 -10.30
N GLY A 590 11.60 -17.91 -9.82
CA GLY A 590 11.75 -18.42 -8.46
C GLY A 590 12.87 -19.43 -8.27
N ASP A 591 13.60 -19.79 -9.32
CA ASP A 591 14.69 -20.77 -9.21
C ASP A 591 15.86 -20.20 -8.41
N SER A 592 16.46 -21.06 -7.59
CA SER A 592 17.62 -20.74 -6.77
C SER A 592 18.57 -21.93 -6.70
N GLY A 593 19.82 -21.69 -6.28
CA GLY A 593 20.80 -22.76 -6.11
C GLY A 593 21.04 -23.57 -7.38
N GLU A 594 21.00 -24.88 -7.28
CA GLU A 594 21.28 -25.80 -8.39
C GLU A 594 20.28 -25.70 -9.54
N ALA A 595 19.01 -25.36 -9.27
CA ALA A 595 17.99 -25.20 -10.29
C ALA A 595 18.32 -24.09 -11.31
N LEU A 596 19.03 -23.03 -10.90
CA LEU A 596 19.51 -21.98 -11.79
C LEU A 596 20.44 -22.49 -12.90
N PHE A 597 21.21 -23.53 -12.61
CA PHE A 597 22.16 -24.11 -13.54
C PHE A 597 21.56 -25.28 -14.32
N ALA A 598 20.68 -26.07 -13.70
CA ALA A 598 20.15 -27.28 -14.27
C ALA A 598 19.11 -27.03 -15.37
N ARG A 599 18.38 -25.90 -15.32
CA ARG A 599 17.27 -25.61 -16.23
C ARG A 599 17.72 -24.69 -17.36
N GLN A 600 18.25 -25.27 -18.43
CA GLN A 600 18.59 -24.53 -19.64
C GLN A 600 17.36 -24.32 -20.53
N GLY A 601 17.33 -23.23 -21.29
CA GLY A 601 16.28 -22.89 -22.23
C GLY A 601 16.72 -23.09 -23.68
N TRP A 602 15.87 -22.64 -24.61
CA TRP A 602 16.03 -22.84 -26.03
C TRP A 602 17.35 -22.28 -26.58
N ILE A 603 17.84 -21.14 -26.05
CA ILE A 603 19.02 -20.45 -26.59
C ILE A 603 20.33 -20.82 -25.88
N ASN A 604 20.29 -21.41 -24.70
CA ASN A 604 21.49 -21.65 -23.88
C ASN A 604 21.79 -23.12 -23.61
N GLY A 605 21.36 -24.00 -24.51
CA GLY A 605 21.90 -25.36 -24.59
C GLY A 605 20.96 -26.50 -24.20
N LEU A 606 19.65 -26.27 -24.06
CA LEU A 606 18.65 -27.25 -23.59
C LEU A 606 18.90 -28.69 -24.07
N VAL A 607 19.21 -28.88 -25.34
CA VAL A 607 19.48 -30.20 -25.93
C VAL A 607 20.86 -30.26 -26.60
N TYR A 608 21.25 -29.20 -27.30
CA TYR A 608 22.42 -29.18 -28.16
C TYR A 608 23.74 -28.88 -27.44
N ASP A 609 23.69 -28.32 -26.22
CA ASP A 609 24.86 -28.02 -25.39
C ASP A 609 24.52 -28.09 -23.89
N PRO A 610 24.12 -29.28 -23.38
CA PRO A 610 23.73 -29.42 -21.97
C PRO A 610 24.96 -29.26 -21.06
N ASN A 611 24.80 -28.45 -20.02
CA ASN A 611 25.84 -28.28 -19.01
C ASN A 611 25.91 -29.46 -18.03
N ALA A 612 26.89 -29.48 -17.14
CA ALA A 612 27.12 -30.59 -16.21
C ALA A 612 25.97 -30.81 -15.19
N HIS A 613 25.09 -29.87 -15.00
CA HIS A 613 23.94 -29.91 -14.07
C HIS A 613 22.63 -30.22 -14.80
N ALA A 614 22.59 -30.12 -16.13
CA ALA A 614 21.38 -30.34 -16.91
C ALA A 614 20.94 -31.79 -16.88
N GLY A 615 19.63 -32.01 -16.86
CA GLY A 615 19.03 -33.31 -17.11
C GLY A 615 19.20 -33.75 -18.56
N LYS A 616 18.68 -34.93 -18.88
CA LYS A 616 18.56 -35.36 -20.28
C LYS A 616 17.27 -34.83 -20.86
N HIS A 617 17.38 -34.07 -21.93
CA HIS A 617 16.27 -33.54 -22.72
C HIS A 617 16.31 -34.11 -24.14
N ASP A 618 15.15 -34.21 -24.78
CA ASP A 618 15.03 -34.73 -26.14
C ASP A 618 14.65 -33.61 -27.14
N GLU A 619 14.69 -33.95 -28.42
CA GLU A 619 14.34 -33.02 -29.50
C GLU A 619 12.87 -32.58 -29.43
N ILE A 620 11.98 -33.41 -28.88
CA ILE A 620 10.57 -33.06 -28.72
C ILE A 620 10.43 -31.90 -27.72
N GLU A 621 11.17 -31.93 -26.62
CA GLU A 621 11.19 -30.83 -25.63
C GLU A 621 11.77 -29.57 -26.24
N LEU A 622 12.84 -29.64 -27.01
CA LEU A 622 13.41 -28.51 -27.74
C LEU A 622 12.37 -27.86 -28.67
N MET A 623 11.65 -28.68 -29.43
CA MET A 623 10.64 -28.19 -30.38
C MET A 623 9.40 -27.59 -29.67
N ARG A 624 8.96 -28.19 -28.56
CA ARG A 624 7.92 -27.60 -27.71
C ARG A 624 8.35 -26.25 -27.13
N THR A 625 9.59 -26.17 -26.68
CA THR A 625 10.15 -24.90 -26.16
C THR A 625 10.23 -23.84 -27.27
N ALA A 626 10.57 -24.24 -28.50
CA ALA A 626 10.51 -23.33 -29.65
C ALA A 626 9.09 -22.84 -29.96
N ASP A 627 8.06 -23.68 -29.79
CA ASP A 627 6.65 -23.26 -29.93
C ASP A 627 6.28 -22.23 -28.84
N MET A 628 6.79 -22.36 -27.60
CA MET A 628 6.59 -21.38 -26.53
C MET A 628 7.27 -20.04 -26.87
N VAL A 629 8.48 -20.04 -27.41
CA VAL A 629 9.15 -18.81 -27.89
C VAL A 629 8.30 -18.14 -28.97
N ARG A 630 7.78 -18.91 -29.94
CA ARG A 630 6.93 -18.41 -31.02
C ARG A 630 5.60 -17.85 -30.50
N ALA A 631 5.00 -18.51 -29.50
CA ALA A 631 3.78 -18.04 -28.83
C ALA A 631 4.00 -16.64 -28.19
N GLY A 632 5.13 -16.45 -27.50
CA GLY A 632 5.47 -15.16 -26.93
C GLY A 632 5.77 -14.08 -27.98
N LEU A 633 6.46 -14.43 -29.06
CA LEU A 633 6.69 -13.52 -30.19
C LEU A 633 5.37 -13.09 -30.87
N ALA A 634 4.34 -13.94 -30.85
CA ALA A 634 2.99 -13.60 -31.28
C ALA A 634 2.22 -12.75 -30.23
N GLY A 635 2.87 -12.30 -29.15
CA GLY A 635 2.27 -11.48 -28.09
C GLY A 635 1.29 -12.21 -27.19
N SER A 636 1.35 -13.55 -27.13
CA SER A 636 0.42 -14.41 -26.36
C SER A 636 -1.07 -14.14 -26.68
N ILE A 637 -1.38 -13.78 -27.92
CA ILE A 637 -2.76 -13.53 -28.38
C ILE A 637 -3.53 -14.85 -28.40
N ARG A 638 -4.52 -14.99 -27.55
CA ARG A 638 -5.28 -16.25 -27.32
C ARG A 638 -5.76 -16.93 -28.59
N SER A 639 -6.32 -16.18 -29.52
CA SER A 639 -6.91 -16.68 -30.77
C SER A 639 -5.92 -16.78 -31.93
N TYR A 640 -4.64 -16.44 -31.73
CA TYR A 640 -3.63 -16.49 -32.80
C TYR A 640 -3.38 -17.95 -33.23
N PRO A 641 -3.57 -18.30 -34.51
CA PRO A 641 -3.35 -19.66 -34.99
C PRO A 641 -1.86 -19.93 -35.16
N LEU A 642 -1.30 -20.77 -34.32
CA LEU A 642 0.08 -21.24 -34.41
C LEU A 642 0.13 -22.66 -35.01
N GLN A 643 0.95 -22.86 -36.02
CA GLN A 643 1.31 -24.21 -36.45
C GLN A 643 2.40 -24.74 -35.52
N THR A 644 2.06 -25.71 -34.68
CA THR A 644 2.98 -26.36 -33.75
C THR A 644 3.97 -27.30 -34.49
N PHE A 645 5.04 -27.66 -33.80
CA PHE A 645 6.10 -28.50 -34.36
C PHE A 645 5.60 -29.88 -34.89
N ASP A 646 4.51 -30.39 -34.35
CA ASP A 646 3.84 -31.62 -34.76
C ASP A 646 2.88 -31.42 -35.95
N GLY A 647 2.91 -30.25 -36.57
CA GLY A 647 2.15 -29.90 -37.77
C GLY A 647 0.69 -29.53 -37.57
N LYS A 648 0.21 -29.46 -36.30
CA LYS A 648 -1.15 -29.02 -36.01
C LYS A 648 -1.23 -27.51 -35.98
N THR A 649 -2.32 -26.94 -36.47
CA THR A 649 -2.64 -25.52 -36.29
C THR A 649 -3.65 -25.37 -35.15
N VAL A 650 -3.24 -24.71 -34.08
CA VAL A 650 -4.07 -24.53 -32.90
C VAL A 650 -4.00 -23.07 -32.43
N PRO A 651 -5.06 -22.53 -31.78
CA PRO A 651 -4.97 -21.21 -31.14
C PRO A 651 -4.00 -21.28 -29.94
N LEU A 652 -3.34 -20.16 -29.60
CA LEU A 652 -2.37 -20.14 -28.51
C LEU A 652 -2.98 -20.54 -27.16
N GLU A 653 -4.28 -20.28 -26.93
CA GLU A 653 -4.99 -20.72 -25.72
C GLU A 653 -5.09 -22.25 -25.58
N ALA A 654 -4.90 -23.01 -26.66
CA ALA A 654 -4.89 -24.48 -26.65
C ALA A 654 -3.49 -25.09 -26.43
N ILE A 655 -2.46 -24.26 -26.36
CA ILE A 655 -1.10 -24.70 -26.05
C ILE A 655 -0.91 -24.69 -24.53
N ASP A 656 -0.58 -25.83 -23.96
CA ASP A 656 -0.33 -25.97 -22.54
C ASP A 656 1.03 -25.40 -22.13
N TYR A 657 1.02 -24.61 -21.07
CA TYR A 657 2.20 -24.09 -20.39
C TYR A 657 2.09 -24.37 -18.89
N GLY A 658 2.62 -25.51 -18.44
CA GLY A 658 2.60 -25.87 -17.02
C GLY A 658 1.20 -25.93 -16.38
N GLY A 659 0.19 -26.43 -17.12
CA GLY A 659 -1.19 -26.50 -16.68
C GLY A 659 -2.01 -25.21 -16.90
N GLN A 660 -1.49 -24.26 -17.67
CA GLN A 660 -2.17 -23.02 -18.04
C GLN A 660 -2.09 -22.80 -19.57
N PRO A 661 -3.04 -22.07 -20.19
CA PRO A 661 -2.93 -21.69 -21.60
C PRO A 661 -1.70 -20.81 -21.86
N ALA A 662 -1.06 -21.00 -23.01
CA ALA A 662 0.08 -20.19 -23.45
C ALA A 662 -0.35 -18.79 -23.93
N GLY A 663 -1.60 -18.63 -24.38
CA GLY A 663 -2.16 -17.39 -24.85
C GLY A 663 -3.30 -16.86 -23.99
#